data_5ebe5bc6fa502a1b0ae4a6ab23c457b0
#
_entry.id   5ebe5bc6fa502a1b0ae4a6ab23c457b0
#
_cell.length_a   1.000
_cell.length_b   1.000
_cell.length_c   1.000
_cell.angle_alpha   90.00
_cell.angle_beta   90.00
_cell.angle_gamma   90.00
#
_symmetry.space_group_name_H-M   'P 1'
#
loop_
_entity.id
_entity.type
_entity.pdbx_description
1 polymer ?
#
loop_
_entity_poly.entity_id
_entity_poly.type
_entity_poly.pdbx_seq_one_letter_code
_entity_poly.pdbx_strand_id
1 'polypeptide(L)'
;MRLKEAFENGLVVPHKDIIEGRISENSFAVSFFSFLEGKADRIYQDPDTFFNLTYMTQNLKGIFNDVLNRLGKGGARPLLVIDTTFGGGKTHTLVGLYHLFKNGESIADKPQVKEILKELGLQEVPEVAVVAIDCHSLSSLGEIKTLWGEIGKQLGCYELVEEYDKRMRRPTDAVLRQMIESAGKPVLILIDELVNYLKDARGEEFEVGGTTLAEITVSFLHTITEVVANTENDMLIITLPGEEPAYMKEAELLEEYKNVVKSVSGRESAFAVPLRKEDIYEIARRRLFVSVDGGVAKRVAEELQEFYASYSEFLPEGINSPTYYEKLARAYPFHPLFIDILYERVSTISDFQKTRGVLRLLAHVLKSVYQNRDKLSSDIVITPGINDLLDNGVFQELTNKIGRGEFQNVIRTDIVNEEGSGRAQSMDAQIQFGGNVRVATSIYLYTLIGATKELSKGGTIKDLALAASVPLFLYPADIEKVVENLDKPEGLWYIYEKAGKWYFDVEPNVNKIIYDAKSRISKPEVREEIKKRLRSMFRTDIFDVRIWEEDVRNPVKPTLVVCDYDNISASESEESAPEKVRDIIVKEGTSYRTRQNLMFVLVPRKDRVERMAEGAKKFLAIKEIKSSASSKSELKTYRKRLEEDLKEADSNLNTVIELCYSLIYYPFKTEVKHVTVQEGYKGAKNLPEKVYIALRDKARKIVEKLDPEYIKDEVLKEEKTFKEIFEVFQEAPSYPLPKNKQVLADSVNEGVEKGLFAVYIGGIGDLEQINIENYKRVGSNFYFGRRLEEGPKDAHYLILKDKAEEIEKKLKKVGETVIRDRGGGGGFGAGGDERVPSTVTVEDFESLSEHAGAIIENLNFKLKNSQSLQSIGTKLTLLTIGVTDLKVSAQMKGENMELRINNAEIRDMSKLTDVLHELSNIVQQPVEVGIDLKYENGFELSEDEVETLRSFEIFKGEMSFKAKLRKES
;
A
#
# COMPACT_ATOMS: atom_id res chain seq x y z
N MET A 1 41.54 -2.81 -21.81
CA MET A 1 41.21 -3.72 -22.96
C MET A 1 39.70 -4.04 -22.89
N ARG A 2 38.98 -3.94 -24.03
CA ARG A 2 37.53 -4.16 -24.09
C ARG A 2 37.20 -5.64 -24.25
N LEU A 3 36.05 -6.07 -23.73
CA LEU A 3 35.55 -7.47 -23.88
C LEU A 3 35.48 -7.91 -25.36
N LYS A 4 34.96 -7.02 -26.23
CA LYS A 4 34.93 -7.30 -27.69
C LYS A 4 36.30 -7.65 -28.24
N GLU A 5 37.31 -6.82 -27.96
CA GLU A 5 38.68 -7.02 -28.40
C GLU A 5 39.26 -8.35 -27.85
N ALA A 6 38.99 -8.66 -26.58
CA ALA A 6 39.45 -9.89 -25.96
C ALA A 6 38.86 -11.15 -26.61
N PHE A 7 37.59 -11.10 -27.00
CA PHE A 7 36.95 -12.18 -27.74
C PHE A 7 37.47 -12.32 -29.19
N GLU A 8 37.54 -11.19 -29.90
CA GLU A 8 37.96 -11.21 -31.33
C GLU A 8 39.41 -11.58 -31.52
N ASN A 9 40.30 -11.22 -30.60
CA ASN A 9 41.71 -11.55 -30.63
C ASN A 9 42.03 -12.93 -30.04
N GLY A 10 40.99 -13.72 -29.63
CA GLY A 10 41.20 -15.08 -29.08
C GLY A 10 41.87 -15.10 -27.70
N LEU A 11 41.86 -13.97 -26.96
CA LEU A 11 42.44 -13.87 -25.62
C LEU A 11 41.46 -14.41 -24.55
N VAL A 12 40.20 -14.44 -24.89
CA VAL A 12 39.11 -15.09 -24.11
C VAL A 12 38.33 -15.96 -25.09
N VAL A 13 38.39 -17.28 -24.93
CA VAL A 13 37.79 -18.24 -25.85
C VAL A 13 36.76 -19.07 -25.11
N PRO A 14 35.45 -18.75 -25.25
CA PRO A 14 34.39 -19.60 -24.67
C PRO A 14 34.33 -20.98 -25.30
N HIS A 15 33.77 -21.98 -24.58
CA HIS A 15 33.48 -23.29 -25.18
C HIS A 15 32.43 -23.18 -26.31
N LYS A 16 32.62 -23.94 -27.38
CA LYS A 16 31.73 -23.95 -28.57
C LYS A 16 30.28 -24.20 -28.21
N ASP A 17 30.02 -25.16 -27.34
CA ASP A 17 28.65 -25.53 -26.93
C ASP A 17 27.89 -24.39 -26.26
N ILE A 18 28.60 -23.49 -25.55
CA ILE A 18 28.03 -22.31 -24.95
C ILE A 18 27.66 -21.29 -26.03
N ILE A 19 28.57 -20.99 -26.95
CA ILE A 19 28.36 -20.01 -28.02
C ILE A 19 27.21 -20.45 -28.95
N GLU A 20 27.13 -21.71 -29.24
CA GLU A 20 26.11 -22.31 -30.10
C GLU A 20 24.78 -22.55 -29.39
N GLY A 21 24.71 -22.26 -28.08
CA GLY A 21 23.50 -22.40 -27.28
C GLY A 21 23.11 -23.84 -26.94
N ARG A 22 24.02 -24.79 -27.07
CA ARG A 22 23.82 -26.19 -26.67
C ARG A 22 24.00 -26.38 -25.16
N ILE A 23 23.35 -25.51 -24.37
CA ILE A 23 23.41 -25.51 -22.93
C ILE A 23 22.27 -26.37 -22.41
N SER A 24 22.55 -27.60 -22.01
CA SER A 24 21.57 -28.50 -21.40
C SER A 24 21.68 -28.47 -19.85
N GLU A 25 20.62 -28.86 -19.15
CA GLU A 25 20.69 -29.05 -17.71
C GLU A 25 21.78 -30.06 -17.31
N ASN A 26 21.98 -31.10 -18.14
CA ASN A 26 22.96 -32.16 -17.94
C ASN A 26 24.41 -31.70 -18.15
N SER A 27 24.66 -30.60 -18.86
CA SER A 27 26.00 -30.05 -19.09
C SER A 27 26.71 -29.58 -17.83
N PHE A 28 25.93 -29.16 -16.80
CA PHE A 28 26.44 -28.65 -15.53
C PHE A 28 26.06 -29.51 -14.33
N ALA A 29 25.42 -30.66 -14.59
CA ALA A 29 24.90 -31.54 -13.58
C ALA A 29 25.09 -33.01 -14.01
N VAL A 30 25.67 -33.82 -13.15
CA VAL A 30 25.71 -35.24 -13.33
C VAL A 30 24.76 -35.92 -12.33
N SER A 31 23.94 -36.85 -12.81
CA SER A 31 23.29 -37.84 -11.97
C SER A 31 24.25 -39.04 -11.89
N PHE A 32 24.52 -39.50 -10.68
CA PHE A 32 25.40 -40.67 -10.52
C PHE A 32 24.83 -41.92 -11.17
N PHE A 33 23.49 -42.06 -11.11
CA PHE A 33 22.75 -43.08 -11.84
C PHE A 33 23.02 -43.04 -13.37
N SER A 34 22.78 -41.84 -13.98
CA SER A 34 23.00 -41.70 -15.44
C SER A 34 24.46 -41.93 -15.82
N PHE A 35 25.40 -41.60 -14.91
CA PHE A 35 26.81 -41.85 -15.11
C PHE A 35 27.12 -43.37 -15.09
N LEU A 36 26.62 -44.08 -14.08
CA LEU A 36 26.83 -45.55 -13.97
C LEU A 36 26.18 -46.33 -15.13
N GLU A 37 25.05 -45.83 -15.66
CA GLU A 37 24.36 -46.38 -16.83
C GLU A 37 25.03 -46.03 -18.19
N GLY A 38 26.13 -45.28 -18.19
CA GLY A 38 26.76 -44.81 -19.43
C GLY A 38 25.94 -43.78 -20.23
N LYS A 39 24.94 -43.14 -19.63
CA LYS A 39 24.00 -42.17 -20.25
C LYS A 39 24.30 -40.71 -19.90
N ALA A 40 25.28 -40.41 -19.05
CA ALA A 40 25.67 -39.06 -18.70
C ALA A 40 26.36 -38.35 -19.90
N ASP A 41 26.41 -37.02 -19.82
CA ASP A 41 27.13 -36.20 -20.80
C ASP A 41 28.59 -36.65 -20.91
N ARG A 42 29.17 -36.55 -22.13
CA ARG A 42 30.57 -36.95 -22.43
C ARG A 42 31.55 -36.32 -21.45
N ILE A 43 31.29 -35.11 -20.98
CA ILE A 43 32.10 -34.39 -19.98
C ILE A 43 32.32 -35.23 -18.72
N TYR A 44 31.33 -36.04 -18.36
CA TYR A 44 31.39 -36.91 -17.17
C TYR A 44 31.78 -38.36 -17.51
N GLN A 45 31.44 -38.86 -18.72
CA GLN A 45 31.73 -40.23 -19.08
C GLN A 45 33.18 -40.47 -19.51
N ASP A 46 33.81 -39.48 -20.18
CA ASP A 46 35.18 -39.61 -20.63
C ASP A 46 36.14 -39.09 -19.53
N PRO A 47 36.97 -39.99 -18.96
CA PRO A 47 37.86 -39.62 -17.82
C PRO A 47 38.86 -38.52 -18.19
N ASP A 48 39.34 -38.50 -19.46
CA ASP A 48 40.27 -37.47 -19.92
C ASP A 48 39.63 -36.10 -19.94
N THR A 49 38.44 -35.99 -20.52
CA THR A 49 37.65 -34.75 -20.57
C THR A 49 37.25 -34.31 -19.18
N PHE A 50 36.82 -35.24 -18.32
CA PHE A 50 36.43 -34.95 -16.92
C PHE A 50 37.56 -34.28 -16.15
N PHE A 51 38.75 -34.86 -16.12
CA PHE A 51 39.91 -34.31 -15.39
C PHE A 51 40.43 -33.00 -16.00
N ASN A 52 40.37 -32.84 -17.33
CA ASN A 52 40.76 -31.59 -17.97
C ASN A 52 39.85 -30.42 -17.58
N LEU A 53 38.53 -30.67 -17.42
CA LEU A 53 37.52 -29.67 -17.06
C LEU A 53 37.31 -29.50 -15.54
N THR A 54 37.80 -30.45 -14.74
CA THR A 54 37.74 -30.41 -13.28
C THR A 54 38.79 -29.46 -12.72
N TYR A 55 38.35 -28.45 -11.94
CA TYR A 55 39.26 -27.67 -11.10
C TYR A 55 39.52 -28.43 -9.81
N MET A 56 40.74 -28.88 -9.61
CA MET A 56 41.17 -29.60 -8.41
C MET A 56 41.34 -28.59 -7.25
N THR A 57 40.27 -28.35 -6.52
CA THR A 57 40.31 -27.49 -5.33
C THR A 57 41.23 -28.09 -4.27
N GLN A 58 41.69 -27.27 -3.31
CA GLN A 58 42.50 -27.77 -2.18
C GLN A 58 41.77 -28.85 -1.39
N ASN A 59 40.44 -28.69 -1.18
CA ASN A 59 39.64 -29.66 -0.46
C ASN A 59 39.43 -30.93 -1.27
N LEU A 60 39.15 -30.83 -2.57
CA LEU A 60 39.02 -32.00 -3.46
C LEU A 60 40.33 -32.76 -3.55
N LYS A 61 41.48 -32.06 -3.69
CA LYS A 61 42.81 -32.66 -3.63
C LYS A 61 43.05 -33.39 -2.31
N GLY A 62 42.63 -32.78 -1.19
CA GLY A 62 42.69 -33.42 0.13
C GLY A 62 41.88 -34.73 0.19
N ILE A 63 40.68 -34.76 -0.35
CA ILE A 63 39.83 -35.96 -0.47
C ILE A 63 40.53 -37.03 -1.27
N PHE A 64 41.05 -36.70 -2.45
CA PHE A 64 41.78 -37.64 -3.31
C PHE A 64 43.03 -38.19 -2.61
N ASN A 65 43.79 -37.34 -1.92
CA ASN A 65 44.95 -37.75 -1.11
C ASN A 65 44.54 -38.74 -0.02
N ASP A 66 43.49 -38.46 0.75
CA ASP A 66 43.02 -39.34 1.81
C ASP A 66 42.62 -40.72 1.28
N VAL A 67 41.84 -40.73 0.15
CA VAL A 67 41.38 -41.97 -0.48
C VAL A 67 42.55 -42.81 -1.05
N LEU A 68 43.46 -42.19 -1.79
CA LEU A 68 44.65 -42.86 -2.32
C LEU A 68 45.59 -43.36 -1.20
N ASN A 69 45.79 -42.60 -0.15
CA ASN A 69 46.58 -42.99 0.99
C ASN A 69 45.96 -44.18 1.73
N ARG A 70 44.65 -44.18 1.96
CA ARG A 70 43.92 -45.28 2.62
C ARG A 70 44.00 -46.58 1.82
N LEU A 71 43.62 -46.51 0.53
CA LEU A 71 43.57 -47.72 -0.34
C LEU A 71 44.95 -48.23 -0.75
N GLY A 72 45.97 -47.35 -0.83
CA GLY A 72 47.33 -47.70 -1.23
C GLY A 72 48.30 -48.03 -0.08
N LYS A 73 48.15 -47.42 1.08
CA LYS A 73 49.09 -47.49 2.20
C LYS A 73 48.48 -47.86 3.56
N GLY A 74 47.14 -47.88 3.66
CA GLY A 74 46.45 -48.17 4.93
C GLY A 74 46.48 -47.08 6.00
N GLY A 75 46.99 -45.88 5.66
CA GLY A 75 47.36 -44.87 6.66
C GLY A 75 46.32 -43.73 6.91
N ALA A 76 45.18 -43.75 6.23
CA ALA A 76 44.18 -42.67 6.34
C ALA A 76 42.84 -43.17 6.91
N ARG A 77 41.87 -42.29 6.94
CA ARG A 77 40.48 -42.52 7.45
C ARG A 77 39.77 -43.60 6.63
N PRO A 78 39.11 -44.56 7.31
CA PRO A 78 38.35 -45.61 6.61
C PRO A 78 37.00 -45.09 6.08
N LEU A 79 36.51 -43.99 6.62
CA LEU A 79 35.19 -43.41 6.31
C LEU A 79 35.30 -41.94 5.96
N LEU A 80 34.55 -41.54 4.91
CA LEU A 80 34.39 -40.13 4.53
C LEU A 80 32.90 -39.84 4.25
N VAL A 81 32.36 -38.81 4.89
CA VAL A 81 31.02 -38.31 4.60
C VAL A 81 31.13 -36.97 3.92
N ILE A 82 30.63 -36.86 2.72
CA ILE A 82 30.53 -35.59 1.99
C ILE A 82 29.18 -34.97 2.31
N ASP A 83 29.19 -34.06 3.33
CA ASP A 83 28.00 -33.40 3.82
C ASP A 83 27.98 -31.94 3.36
N THR A 84 27.23 -31.70 2.29
CA THR A 84 27.08 -30.34 1.72
C THR A 84 25.74 -30.24 1.00
N THR A 85 25.20 -29.00 0.96
CA THR A 85 23.94 -28.71 0.26
C THR A 85 24.02 -29.04 -1.25
N PHE A 86 22.88 -29.08 -1.94
CA PHE A 86 22.84 -29.31 -3.39
C PHE A 86 23.82 -28.41 -4.15
N GLY A 87 24.48 -28.94 -5.17
CA GLY A 87 25.46 -28.21 -5.98
C GLY A 87 26.86 -28.05 -5.30
N GLY A 88 27.10 -28.66 -4.14
CA GLY A 88 28.37 -28.60 -3.43
C GLY A 88 29.47 -29.58 -3.95
N GLY A 89 29.29 -30.23 -5.11
CA GLY A 89 30.30 -31.09 -5.74
C GLY A 89 30.28 -32.54 -5.26
N LYS A 90 29.26 -32.99 -4.54
CA LYS A 90 29.13 -34.38 -4.02
C LYS A 90 29.32 -35.43 -5.13
N THR A 91 28.37 -35.51 -6.04
CA THR A 91 28.37 -36.48 -7.16
C THR A 91 29.61 -36.31 -8.06
N HIS A 92 30.06 -35.06 -8.28
CA HIS A 92 31.27 -34.79 -9.06
C HIS A 92 32.53 -35.42 -8.40
N THR A 93 32.61 -35.37 -7.07
CA THR A 93 33.68 -36.03 -6.30
C THR A 93 33.65 -37.54 -6.47
N LEU A 94 32.45 -38.18 -6.37
CA LEU A 94 32.28 -39.60 -6.54
C LEU A 94 32.65 -40.09 -7.98
N VAL A 95 32.22 -39.33 -9.00
CA VAL A 95 32.61 -39.58 -10.41
C VAL A 95 34.12 -39.48 -10.59
N GLY A 96 34.75 -38.46 -9.98
CA GLY A 96 36.22 -38.34 -10.03
C GLY A 96 36.95 -39.49 -9.38
N LEU A 97 36.49 -39.94 -8.20
CA LEU A 97 37.04 -41.11 -7.53
C LEU A 97 36.79 -42.42 -8.30
N TYR A 98 35.57 -42.57 -8.86
CA TYR A 98 35.27 -43.72 -9.71
C TYR A 98 36.24 -43.80 -10.91
N HIS A 99 36.44 -42.70 -11.64
CA HIS A 99 37.39 -42.65 -12.74
C HIS A 99 38.83 -42.91 -12.26
N LEU A 100 39.23 -42.37 -11.12
CA LEU A 100 40.57 -42.57 -10.59
C LEU A 100 40.91 -44.07 -10.43
N PHE A 101 40.00 -44.88 -9.91
CA PHE A 101 40.26 -46.29 -9.63
C PHE A 101 39.82 -47.25 -10.72
N LYS A 102 38.88 -46.86 -11.62
CA LYS A 102 38.47 -47.67 -12.78
C LYS A 102 39.30 -47.41 -14.02
N ASN A 103 39.82 -46.20 -14.18
CA ASN A 103 40.56 -45.74 -15.35
C ASN A 103 41.96 -45.20 -14.97
N GLY A 104 42.53 -45.63 -13.86
CA GLY A 104 43.74 -45.08 -13.29
C GLY A 104 44.94 -45.03 -14.24
N GLU A 105 45.16 -46.05 -15.03
CA GLU A 105 46.25 -46.11 -16.04
C GLU A 105 46.11 -44.91 -17.03
N SER A 106 44.90 -44.64 -17.55
CA SER A 106 44.69 -43.63 -18.58
C SER A 106 44.83 -42.21 -18.09
N ILE A 107 44.66 -41.98 -16.77
CA ILE A 107 44.68 -40.63 -16.18
C ILE A 107 45.86 -40.37 -15.26
N ALA A 108 46.72 -41.36 -15.01
CA ALA A 108 47.91 -41.23 -14.14
C ALA A 108 48.86 -40.09 -14.57
N ASP A 109 48.92 -39.78 -15.85
CA ASP A 109 49.74 -38.69 -16.40
C ASP A 109 49.11 -37.31 -16.31
N LYS A 110 47.83 -37.18 -15.89
CA LYS A 110 47.19 -35.88 -15.64
C LYS A 110 47.94 -35.15 -14.55
N PRO A 111 48.24 -33.82 -14.75
CA PRO A 111 49.03 -33.06 -13.79
C PRO A 111 48.49 -33.17 -12.36
N GLN A 112 47.16 -33.16 -12.18
CA GLN A 112 46.51 -33.22 -10.89
C GLN A 112 46.70 -34.57 -10.20
N VAL A 113 46.59 -35.70 -10.94
CA VAL A 113 46.75 -37.05 -10.43
C VAL A 113 48.20 -37.33 -10.14
N LYS A 114 49.12 -36.99 -11.08
CA LYS A 114 50.56 -37.14 -10.96
C LYS A 114 51.10 -36.37 -9.74
N GLU A 115 50.60 -35.18 -9.46
CA GLU A 115 51.01 -34.40 -8.27
C GLU A 115 50.65 -35.14 -6.98
N ILE A 116 49.42 -35.67 -6.87
CA ILE A 116 48.95 -36.40 -5.70
C ILE A 116 49.75 -37.73 -5.51
N LEU A 117 49.93 -38.48 -6.57
CA LEU A 117 50.74 -39.72 -6.51
C LEU A 117 52.16 -39.44 -6.03
N LYS A 118 52.80 -38.38 -6.57
CA LYS A 118 54.14 -37.95 -6.16
C LYS A 118 54.17 -37.52 -4.68
N GLU A 119 53.21 -36.75 -4.21
CA GLU A 119 53.11 -36.34 -2.79
C GLU A 119 52.98 -37.55 -1.86
N LEU A 120 52.22 -38.56 -2.26
CA LEU A 120 52.06 -39.80 -1.54
C LEU A 120 53.21 -40.80 -1.74
N GLY A 121 54.15 -40.58 -2.71
CA GLY A 121 55.18 -41.51 -3.02
C GLY A 121 54.67 -42.86 -3.59
N LEU A 122 53.53 -42.80 -4.29
CA LEU A 122 52.96 -43.92 -5.04
C LEU A 122 53.47 -43.89 -6.49
N GLN A 123 53.79 -45.04 -7.06
CA GLN A 123 54.25 -45.13 -8.44
C GLN A 123 53.08 -45.15 -9.44
N GLU A 124 51.95 -45.74 -9.02
CA GLU A 124 50.72 -45.90 -9.81
C GLU A 124 49.46 -45.81 -8.90
N VAL A 125 48.29 -45.70 -9.51
CA VAL A 125 47.02 -45.78 -8.80
C VAL A 125 46.82 -47.25 -8.35
N PRO A 126 46.53 -47.50 -7.04
CA PRO A 126 46.34 -48.86 -6.54
C PRO A 126 45.15 -49.55 -7.21
N GLU A 127 45.26 -50.84 -7.42
CA GLU A 127 44.15 -51.64 -7.92
C GLU A 127 43.13 -51.90 -6.83
N VAL A 128 41.84 -51.50 -7.09
CA VAL A 128 40.77 -51.49 -6.11
C VAL A 128 39.48 -52.09 -6.67
N ALA A 129 38.72 -52.81 -5.86
CA ALA A 129 37.34 -53.17 -6.16
C ALA A 129 36.44 -51.96 -5.83
N VAL A 130 35.88 -51.32 -6.88
CA VAL A 130 34.97 -50.15 -6.70
C VAL A 130 33.54 -50.64 -6.76
N VAL A 131 32.82 -50.39 -5.66
CA VAL A 131 31.35 -50.50 -5.55
C VAL A 131 30.78 -49.10 -5.64
N ALA A 132 29.85 -48.87 -6.58
CA ALA A 132 29.25 -47.54 -6.78
C ALA A 132 27.73 -47.65 -6.82
N ILE A 133 27.07 -47.01 -5.86
CA ILE A 133 25.62 -47.08 -5.65
C ILE A 133 25.04 -45.71 -5.72
N ASP A 134 24.07 -45.52 -6.63
CA ASP A 134 23.12 -44.38 -6.55
C ASP A 134 21.85 -44.87 -5.85
N CYS A 135 21.58 -44.35 -4.67
CA CYS A 135 20.47 -44.80 -3.85
C CYS A 135 19.08 -44.48 -4.44
N HIS A 136 18.99 -43.56 -5.38
CA HIS A 136 17.73 -43.27 -6.08
C HIS A 136 17.31 -44.45 -6.99
N SER A 137 18.25 -45.22 -7.47
CA SER A 137 17.96 -46.39 -8.33
C SER A 137 17.48 -47.63 -7.57
N LEU A 138 17.78 -47.72 -6.27
CA LEU A 138 17.36 -48.82 -5.40
C LEU A 138 15.93 -48.70 -4.86
N SER A 139 15.33 -47.54 -4.93
CA SER A 139 13.98 -47.24 -4.39
C SER A 139 12.85 -47.88 -5.22
N SER A 140 13.10 -48.44 -6.36
CA SER A 140 12.11 -49.07 -7.22
C SER A 140 12.18 -50.58 -7.19
N LEU A 141 11.08 -51.24 -7.23
CA LEU A 141 10.66 -52.63 -7.53
C LEU A 141 11.66 -53.59 -8.19
N GLY A 142 12.97 -53.40 -7.94
CA GLY A 142 14.03 -54.29 -8.47
C GLY A 142 14.12 -55.63 -7.71
N GLU A 143 14.85 -56.59 -8.31
CA GLU A 143 15.17 -57.88 -7.68
C GLU A 143 15.98 -57.68 -6.38
N ILE A 144 16.85 -56.65 -6.33
CA ILE A 144 17.67 -56.30 -5.17
C ILE A 144 17.05 -55.06 -4.50
N LYS A 145 16.78 -55.18 -3.21
CA LYS A 145 16.04 -54.15 -2.44
C LYS A 145 16.91 -53.40 -1.45
N THR A 146 18.10 -53.89 -1.14
CA THR A 146 18.90 -53.40 -0.02
C THR A 146 20.30 -52.98 -0.47
N LEU A 147 20.93 -52.09 0.32
CA LEU A 147 22.31 -51.67 0.07
C LEU A 147 23.29 -52.85 0.15
N TRP A 148 23.11 -53.78 1.10
CA TRP A 148 23.99 -54.96 1.22
C TRP A 148 23.82 -55.93 0.06
N GLY A 149 22.61 -56.06 -0.47
CA GLY A 149 22.38 -56.86 -1.69
C GLY A 149 23.13 -56.31 -2.89
N GLU A 150 23.05 -54.98 -3.10
CA GLU A 150 23.74 -54.32 -4.20
C GLU A 150 25.28 -54.37 -4.07
N ILE A 151 25.80 -54.17 -2.83
CA ILE A 151 27.24 -54.36 -2.55
C ILE A 151 27.68 -55.78 -2.88
N GLY A 152 26.96 -56.82 -2.40
CA GLY A 152 27.27 -58.21 -2.68
C GLY A 152 27.25 -58.54 -4.17
N LYS A 153 26.27 -57.99 -4.92
CA LYS A 153 26.19 -58.13 -6.37
C LYS A 153 27.42 -57.56 -7.08
N GLN A 154 27.78 -56.32 -6.78
CA GLN A 154 28.91 -55.63 -7.43
C GLN A 154 30.26 -56.26 -7.05
N LEU A 155 30.39 -56.83 -5.87
CA LEU A 155 31.58 -57.63 -5.47
C LEU A 155 31.59 -59.07 -6.00
N GLY A 156 30.49 -59.55 -6.64
CA GLY A 156 30.37 -60.88 -7.17
C GLY A 156 30.15 -61.99 -6.13
N CYS A 157 29.61 -61.61 -4.94
CA CYS A 157 29.36 -62.52 -3.85
C CYS A 157 27.93 -62.36 -3.25
N TYR A 158 26.94 -62.14 -4.15
CA TYR A 158 25.55 -61.89 -3.74
C TYR A 158 24.97 -63.03 -2.91
N GLU A 159 25.37 -64.29 -3.19
CA GLU A 159 24.93 -65.48 -2.43
C GLU A 159 25.18 -65.35 -0.90
N LEU A 160 26.20 -64.63 -0.48
CA LEU A 160 26.47 -64.42 0.95
C LEU A 160 25.38 -63.56 1.65
N VAL A 161 24.73 -62.69 0.90
CA VAL A 161 23.74 -61.75 1.40
C VAL A 161 22.33 -61.94 0.84
N GLU A 162 22.13 -62.87 -0.05
CA GLU A 162 20.84 -63.11 -0.77
C GLU A 162 19.66 -63.30 0.22
N GLU A 163 19.81 -64.16 1.21
CA GLU A 163 18.77 -64.38 2.22
C GLU A 163 18.49 -63.15 3.07
N TYR A 164 19.50 -62.32 3.35
CA TYR A 164 19.36 -61.07 4.09
C TYR A 164 18.64 -59.99 3.24
N ASP A 165 18.98 -59.93 1.96
CA ASP A 165 18.35 -59.01 1.01
C ASP A 165 16.87 -59.34 0.82
N LYS A 166 16.55 -60.61 0.49
CA LYS A 166 15.16 -61.07 0.28
C LYS A 166 14.27 -60.84 1.49
N ARG A 167 14.81 -60.98 2.74
CA ARG A 167 14.11 -60.81 4.00
C ARG A 167 14.21 -59.39 4.56
N MET A 168 14.90 -58.50 3.85
CA MET A 168 15.17 -57.11 4.29
C MET A 168 15.77 -57.08 5.71
N ARG A 169 16.68 -58.01 6.05
CA ARG A 169 17.35 -58.10 7.33
C ARG A 169 18.81 -57.74 7.21
N ARG A 170 19.34 -57.03 8.20
CA ARG A 170 20.73 -56.64 8.26
C ARG A 170 21.63 -57.92 8.34
N PRO A 171 22.67 -58.07 7.48
CA PRO A 171 23.70 -59.10 7.63
C PRO A 171 24.49 -58.91 8.92
N THR A 172 25.08 -60.01 9.42
CA THR A 172 25.98 -59.98 10.58
C THR A 172 27.34 -59.41 10.21
N ASP A 173 28.11 -58.91 11.19
CA ASP A 173 29.47 -58.42 10.99
C ASP A 173 30.38 -59.41 10.30
N ALA A 174 30.26 -60.71 10.67
CA ALA A 174 31.03 -61.80 10.04
C ALA A 174 30.70 -61.94 8.55
N VAL A 175 29.43 -61.86 8.16
CA VAL A 175 29.02 -61.94 6.74
C VAL A 175 29.50 -60.72 5.96
N LEU A 176 29.41 -59.51 6.52
CA LEU A 176 29.91 -58.31 5.87
C LEU A 176 31.44 -58.30 5.71
N ARG A 177 32.17 -58.83 6.70
CA ARG A 177 33.62 -59.02 6.60
C ARG A 177 33.97 -59.99 5.49
N GLN A 178 33.33 -61.16 5.45
CA GLN A 178 33.50 -62.15 4.41
C GLN A 178 33.19 -61.59 3.00
N MET A 179 32.14 -60.73 2.89
CA MET A 179 31.78 -60.06 1.66
C MET A 179 32.90 -59.14 1.16
N ILE A 180 33.49 -58.32 2.03
CA ILE A 180 34.60 -57.44 1.68
C ILE A 180 35.87 -58.26 1.34
N GLU A 181 36.21 -59.25 2.13
CA GLU A 181 37.36 -60.12 1.91
C GLU A 181 37.26 -60.91 0.58
N SER A 182 36.05 -61.25 0.13
CA SER A 182 35.83 -61.97 -1.16
C SER A 182 36.35 -61.21 -2.39
N ALA A 183 36.48 -59.88 -2.30
CA ALA A 183 37.02 -59.04 -3.39
C ALA A 183 38.52 -59.33 -3.68
N GLY A 184 39.27 -59.87 -2.74
CA GLY A 184 40.70 -60.21 -2.87
C GLY A 184 41.66 -59.02 -3.09
N LYS A 185 41.14 -57.79 -2.97
CA LYS A 185 41.85 -56.53 -3.11
C LYS A 185 41.08 -55.43 -2.30
N PRO A 186 41.72 -54.29 -2.05
CA PRO A 186 41.06 -53.20 -1.30
C PRO A 186 39.71 -52.83 -1.93
N VAL A 187 38.71 -52.53 -1.10
CA VAL A 187 37.36 -52.20 -1.51
C VAL A 187 37.08 -50.71 -1.26
N LEU A 188 36.61 -50.03 -2.30
CA LEU A 188 36.08 -48.66 -2.22
C LEU A 188 34.57 -48.68 -2.45
N ILE A 189 33.79 -48.31 -1.43
CA ILE A 189 32.34 -48.23 -1.50
C ILE A 189 31.96 -46.77 -1.64
N LEU A 190 31.25 -46.40 -2.73
CA LEU A 190 30.73 -45.06 -3.02
C LEU A 190 29.21 -45.12 -2.99
N ILE A 191 28.60 -44.34 -2.08
CA ILE A 191 27.13 -44.27 -1.94
C ILE A 191 26.68 -42.82 -2.14
N ASP A 192 25.87 -42.57 -3.18
CA ASP A 192 25.27 -41.24 -3.45
C ASP A 192 23.79 -41.23 -3.09
N GLU A 193 23.29 -40.04 -2.65
CA GLU A 193 21.90 -39.75 -2.37
C GLU A 193 21.19 -40.70 -1.37
N LEU A 194 21.93 -41.14 -0.32
CA LEU A 194 21.43 -42.06 0.70
C LEU A 194 20.06 -41.64 1.28
N VAL A 195 19.81 -40.34 1.43
CA VAL A 195 18.57 -39.82 2.05
C VAL A 195 17.33 -40.17 1.23
N ASN A 196 17.44 -40.20 -0.08
CA ASN A 196 16.32 -40.55 -0.97
C ASN A 196 15.92 -42.03 -0.72
N TYR A 197 16.90 -42.93 -0.57
CA TYR A 197 16.64 -44.31 -0.20
C TYR A 197 15.98 -44.43 1.19
N LEU A 198 16.48 -43.71 2.20
CA LEU A 198 15.91 -43.74 3.54
C LEU A 198 14.47 -43.23 3.58
N LYS A 199 14.16 -42.23 2.73
CA LYS A 199 12.80 -41.70 2.60
C LYS A 199 11.83 -42.75 2.05
N ASP A 200 12.22 -43.42 0.96
CA ASP A 200 11.40 -44.46 0.32
C ASP A 200 11.28 -45.71 1.20
N ALA A 201 12.36 -46.08 1.90
CA ALA A 201 12.44 -47.23 2.82
C ALA A 201 11.61 -47.09 4.13
N ARG A 202 10.94 -45.95 4.36
CA ARG A 202 9.98 -45.74 5.46
C ARG A 202 8.55 -46.17 5.15
N GLY A 203 8.26 -46.59 3.91
CA GLY A 203 6.92 -47.05 3.53
C GLY A 203 6.48 -48.29 4.34
N GLU A 204 5.18 -48.42 4.65
CA GLU A 204 4.60 -49.57 5.37
C GLU A 204 4.91 -50.91 4.67
N GLU A 205 5.06 -50.89 3.36
CA GLU A 205 5.44 -52.07 2.53
C GLU A 205 6.86 -52.62 2.82
N PHE A 206 7.69 -51.84 3.51
CA PHE A 206 9.06 -52.18 3.88
C PHE A 206 9.22 -52.37 5.39
N GLU A 207 8.15 -52.64 6.12
CA GLU A 207 8.19 -52.92 7.57
C GLU A 207 8.44 -54.39 7.85
N VAL A 208 9.45 -54.69 8.66
CA VAL A 208 9.80 -56.05 9.09
C VAL A 208 9.80 -56.16 10.59
N GLY A 209 8.75 -56.78 11.14
CA GLY A 209 8.65 -57.00 12.60
C GLY A 209 8.55 -55.75 13.44
N GLY A 210 7.90 -54.69 12.94
CA GLY A 210 7.71 -53.41 13.63
C GLY A 210 8.87 -52.43 13.46
N THR A 211 9.83 -52.72 12.56
CA THR A 211 10.97 -51.85 12.27
C THR A 211 11.02 -51.57 10.78
N THR A 212 11.15 -50.34 10.38
CA THR A 212 11.21 -49.96 8.96
C THR A 212 12.54 -50.32 8.31
N LEU A 213 12.55 -50.52 6.99
CA LEU A 213 13.79 -50.77 6.24
C LEU A 213 14.78 -49.59 6.38
N ALA A 214 14.28 -48.37 6.58
CA ALA A 214 15.13 -47.21 6.82
C ALA A 214 15.93 -47.36 8.11
N GLU A 215 15.31 -47.78 9.22
CA GLU A 215 15.99 -48.03 10.51
C GLU A 215 16.96 -49.22 10.42
N ILE A 216 16.56 -50.28 9.71
CA ILE A 216 17.45 -51.41 9.45
C ILE A 216 18.68 -50.97 8.63
N THR A 217 18.48 -50.08 7.66
CA THR A 217 19.57 -49.52 6.83
C THR A 217 20.54 -48.68 7.64
N VAL A 218 20.06 -47.81 8.56
CA VAL A 218 20.92 -47.06 9.47
C VAL A 218 21.74 -48.04 10.33
N SER A 219 21.12 -49.08 10.87
CA SER A 219 21.82 -50.13 11.61
C SER A 219 22.83 -50.88 10.74
N PHE A 220 22.55 -51.12 9.47
CA PHE A 220 23.52 -51.70 8.51
C PHE A 220 24.69 -50.76 8.26
N LEU A 221 24.41 -49.47 8.02
CA LEU A 221 25.46 -48.46 7.81
C LEU A 221 26.41 -48.33 9.01
N HIS A 222 25.87 -48.49 10.23
CA HIS A 222 26.69 -48.59 11.42
C HIS A 222 27.63 -49.76 11.34
N THR A 223 27.11 -50.97 11.05
CA THR A 223 27.91 -52.21 11.01
C THR A 223 28.95 -52.20 9.91
N ILE A 224 28.60 -51.79 8.68
CA ILE A 224 29.56 -51.72 7.57
C ILE A 224 30.66 -50.69 7.82
N THR A 225 30.32 -49.57 8.50
CA THR A 225 31.28 -48.56 8.93
C THR A 225 32.31 -49.17 9.91
N GLU A 226 31.88 -49.94 10.90
CA GLU A 226 32.78 -50.63 11.83
C GLU A 226 33.62 -51.72 11.13
N VAL A 227 33.02 -52.46 10.22
CA VAL A 227 33.77 -53.49 9.46
C VAL A 227 34.88 -52.85 8.64
N VAL A 228 34.58 -51.79 7.87
CA VAL A 228 35.56 -51.05 7.04
C VAL A 228 36.61 -50.35 7.95
N ALA A 229 36.21 -49.86 9.13
CA ALA A 229 37.18 -49.25 10.06
C ALA A 229 38.21 -50.23 10.63
N ASN A 230 37.84 -51.50 10.75
CA ASN A 230 38.68 -52.56 11.25
C ASN A 230 39.57 -53.29 10.18
N THR A 231 39.47 -52.86 8.94
CA THR A 231 40.37 -53.28 7.85
C THR A 231 41.49 -52.24 7.66
N GLU A 232 42.58 -52.62 6.98
CA GLU A 232 43.69 -51.69 6.76
C GLU A 232 43.50 -50.80 5.53
N ASN A 233 42.91 -51.35 4.46
CA ASN A 233 42.93 -50.71 3.12
C ASN A 233 41.53 -50.51 2.51
N ASP A 234 40.42 -50.77 3.22
CA ASP A 234 39.08 -50.54 2.68
C ASP A 234 38.55 -49.15 3.03
N MET A 235 37.65 -48.61 2.24
CA MET A 235 37.10 -47.29 2.44
C MET A 235 35.61 -47.17 2.05
N LEU A 236 34.84 -46.47 2.87
CA LEU A 236 33.43 -46.11 2.62
C LEU A 236 33.30 -44.60 2.46
N ILE A 237 32.65 -44.20 1.38
CA ILE A 237 32.33 -42.79 1.10
C ILE A 237 30.82 -42.63 0.90
N ILE A 238 30.21 -41.76 1.64
CA ILE A 238 28.75 -41.48 1.58
C ILE A 238 28.47 -39.99 1.37
N THR A 239 27.52 -39.67 0.53
CA THR A 239 27.06 -38.26 0.39
C THR A 239 25.78 -38.01 1.16
N LEU A 240 25.71 -36.85 1.84
CA LEU A 240 24.55 -36.37 2.56
C LEU A 240 24.15 -34.97 2.06
N PRO A 241 22.85 -34.59 2.12
CA PRO A 241 22.34 -33.36 1.53
C PRO A 241 22.58 -32.07 2.34
N GLY A 242 23.28 -32.15 3.47
CA GLY A 242 23.37 -31.01 4.38
C GLY A 242 22.04 -30.68 5.09
N GLU A 243 21.96 -29.51 5.67
CA GLU A 243 20.72 -29.03 6.32
C GLU A 243 19.75 -28.49 5.25
N GLU A 244 18.90 -29.34 4.71
CA GLU A 244 17.89 -28.95 3.73
C GLU A 244 16.47 -29.20 4.24
N PRO A 245 15.55 -28.19 4.10
CA PRO A 245 14.15 -28.32 4.58
C PRO A 245 13.39 -29.50 3.98
N ALA A 246 13.77 -29.93 2.77
CA ALA A 246 13.13 -31.03 2.07
C ALA A 246 13.26 -32.39 2.79
N TYR A 247 14.22 -32.53 3.69
CA TYR A 247 14.55 -33.78 4.40
C TYR A 247 14.35 -33.68 5.93
N MET A 248 13.52 -32.75 6.39
CA MET A 248 13.28 -32.58 7.83
C MET A 248 12.72 -33.84 8.53
N LYS A 249 11.98 -34.69 7.80
CA LYS A 249 11.44 -35.96 8.36
C LYS A 249 12.50 -37.02 8.56
N GLU A 250 13.55 -36.98 7.75
CA GLU A 250 14.69 -37.92 7.79
C GLU A 250 15.83 -37.40 8.71
N ALA A 251 15.72 -36.15 9.19
CA ALA A 251 16.78 -35.48 9.96
C ALA A 251 17.21 -36.30 11.18
N GLU A 252 16.25 -36.92 11.90
CA GLU A 252 16.54 -37.72 13.08
C GLU A 252 17.40 -38.96 12.78
N LEU A 253 17.06 -39.73 11.73
CA LEU A 253 17.87 -40.89 11.28
C LEU A 253 19.22 -40.44 10.74
N LEU A 254 19.32 -39.29 10.08
CA LEU A 254 20.58 -38.75 9.60
C LEU A 254 21.47 -38.28 10.73
N GLU A 255 20.92 -37.66 11.78
CA GLU A 255 21.68 -37.29 12.96
C GLU A 255 22.15 -38.52 13.74
N GLU A 256 21.32 -39.54 13.86
CA GLU A 256 21.71 -40.83 14.42
C GLU A 256 22.92 -41.40 13.66
N TYR A 257 22.87 -41.47 12.31
CA TYR A 257 23.97 -41.92 11.50
C TYR A 257 25.23 -41.04 11.61
N LYS A 258 25.08 -39.71 11.60
CA LYS A 258 26.19 -38.78 11.81
C LYS A 258 26.84 -38.96 13.17
N ASN A 259 26.10 -39.27 14.23
CA ASN A 259 26.65 -39.58 15.54
C ASN A 259 27.43 -40.88 15.55
N VAL A 260 26.97 -41.91 14.83
CA VAL A 260 27.73 -43.15 14.63
C VAL A 260 29.05 -42.87 13.91
N VAL A 261 29.04 -42.12 12.81
CA VAL A 261 30.23 -41.70 12.07
C VAL A 261 31.22 -40.98 12.97
N LYS A 262 30.76 -40.05 13.79
CA LYS A 262 31.61 -39.36 14.79
C LYS A 262 32.20 -40.29 15.82
N SER A 263 31.44 -41.30 16.28
CA SER A 263 31.92 -42.26 17.31
C SER A 263 32.98 -43.23 16.72
N VAL A 264 32.78 -43.74 15.53
CA VAL A 264 33.69 -44.68 14.86
C VAL A 264 34.96 -43.99 14.36
N SER A 265 34.86 -42.81 13.80
CA SER A 265 36.01 -42.05 13.27
C SER A 265 36.76 -41.25 14.35
N GLY A 266 36.20 -41.12 15.55
CA GLY A 266 36.82 -40.47 16.67
C GLY A 266 36.90 -38.95 16.59
N ARG A 267 36.36 -38.26 15.53
CA ARG A 267 36.38 -36.79 15.33
C ARG A 267 35.44 -36.32 14.25
N GLU A 268 35.13 -34.99 14.26
CA GLU A 268 34.47 -34.24 13.15
C GLU A 268 35.23 -34.34 11.81
N SER A 269 36.43 -34.85 11.80
CA SER A 269 37.32 -34.98 10.61
C SER A 269 36.83 -35.94 9.52
N ALA A 270 35.80 -36.77 9.81
CA ALA A 270 35.16 -37.61 8.77
C ALA A 270 34.29 -36.85 7.75
N PHE A 271 33.92 -35.60 8.07
CA PHE A 271 33.09 -34.78 7.21
C PHE A 271 33.96 -33.93 6.27
N ALA A 272 33.65 -33.94 4.99
CA ALA A 272 34.37 -33.18 3.99
C ALA A 272 33.41 -32.30 3.16
N VAL A 273 33.91 -31.13 2.77
CA VAL A 273 33.25 -30.22 1.85
C VAL A 273 34.18 -30.00 0.65
N PRO A 274 33.82 -30.49 -0.55
CA PRO A 274 34.72 -30.42 -1.70
C PRO A 274 35.03 -29.01 -2.22
N LEU A 275 34.11 -28.10 -2.05
CA LEU A 275 34.16 -26.74 -2.61
C LEU A 275 34.15 -25.69 -1.52
N ARG A 276 35.03 -24.69 -1.63
CA ARG A 276 34.94 -23.40 -0.89
C ARG A 276 34.33 -22.36 -1.77
N LYS A 277 33.84 -21.26 -1.13
CA LYS A 277 33.24 -20.12 -1.83
C LYS A 277 34.17 -19.57 -2.95
N GLU A 278 35.45 -19.43 -2.65
CA GLU A 278 36.43 -18.82 -3.56
C GLU A 278 36.78 -19.71 -4.77
N ASP A 279 36.45 -21.00 -4.73
CA ASP A 279 36.72 -21.94 -5.81
C ASP A 279 35.79 -21.72 -7.00
N ILE A 280 34.64 -21.09 -6.80
CA ILE A 280 33.63 -20.89 -7.85
C ILE A 280 34.15 -20.07 -9.05
N TYR A 281 35.06 -19.13 -8.84
CA TYR A 281 35.65 -18.34 -9.93
C TYR A 281 36.45 -19.20 -10.90
N GLU A 282 37.33 -20.08 -10.39
CA GLU A 282 38.11 -20.98 -11.21
C GLU A 282 37.28 -22.12 -11.84
N ILE A 283 36.26 -22.58 -11.09
CA ILE A 283 35.31 -23.56 -11.64
C ILE A 283 34.55 -22.96 -12.83
N ALA A 284 34.01 -21.71 -12.69
CA ALA A 284 33.35 -21.03 -13.77
C ALA A 284 34.27 -20.81 -14.96
N ARG A 285 35.52 -20.39 -14.72
CA ARG A 285 36.52 -20.20 -15.77
C ARG A 285 36.81 -21.50 -16.56
N ARG A 286 37.04 -22.62 -15.89
CA ARG A 286 37.31 -23.91 -16.55
C ARG A 286 36.11 -24.49 -17.28
N ARG A 287 34.92 -24.31 -16.72
CA ARG A 287 33.69 -24.89 -17.30
C ARG A 287 33.11 -24.07 -18.45
N LEU A 288 33.42 -22.78 -18.53
CA LEU A 288 32.82 -21.87 -19.52
C LEU A 288 33.81 -21.50 -20.63
N PHE A 289 35.13 -21.60 -20.40
CA PHE A 289 36.14 -21.16 -21.37
C PHE A 289 37.17 -22.25 -21.69
N VAL A 290 37.52 -22.32 -22.95
CA VAL A 290 38.67 -23.11 -23.44
C VAL A 290 39.98 -22.48 -22.91
N SER A 291 40.06 -21.13 -22.99
CA SER A 291 41.20 -20.38 -22.49
C SER A 291 40.80 -18.96 -22.12
N VAL A 292 41.49 -18.41 -21.11
CA VAL A 292 41.47 -17.01 -20.73
C VAL A 292 42.91 -16.58 -20.49
N ASP A 293 43.37 -15.56 -21.22
CA ASP A 293 44.75 -15.07 -21.09
C ASP A 293 44.98 -14.42 -19.73
N GLY A 294 45.91 -14.93 -18.94
CA GLY A 294 46.19 -14.46 -17.59
C GLY A 294 46.79 -13.06 -17.53
N GLY A 295 47.55 -12.65 -18.60
CA GLY A 295 48.10 -11.30 -18.69
C GLY A 295 46.99 -10.26 -18.94
N VAL A 296 45.99 -10.62 -19.76
CA VAL A 296 44.80 -9.77 -19.99
C VAL A 296 43.99 -9.64 -18.70
N ALA A 297 43.73 -10.75 -18.00
CA ALA A 297 43.00 -10.75 -16.77
C ALA A 297 43.61 -9.82 -15.71
N LYS A 298 44.96 -9.84 -15.57
CA LYS A 298 45.70 -8.95 -14.66
C LYS A 298 45.57 -7.48 -15.05
N ARG A 299 45.81 -7.14 -16.34
CA ARG A 299 45.69 -5.77 -16.83
C ARG A 299 44.29 -5.19 -16.65
N VAL A 300 43.25 -5.98 -16.90
CA VAL A 300 41.86 -5.53 -16.67
C VAL A 300 41.60 -5.36 -15.17
N ALA A 301 42.13 -6.23 -14.31
CA ALA A 301 42.03 -6.07 -12.88
C ALA A 301 42.73 -4.78 -12.37
N GLU A 302 43.89 -4.43 -12.93
CA GLU A 302 44.61 -3.19 -12.66
C GLU A 302 43.79 -1.97 -13.11
N GLU A 303 43.25 -1.98 -14.34
CA GLU A 303 42.41 -0.90 -14.89
C GLU A 303 41.16 -0.67 -14.02
N LEU A 304 40.50 -1.75 -13.55
CA LEU A 304 39.35 -1.66 -12.66
C LEU A 304 39.73 -1.17 -11.26
N GLN A 305 40.86 -1.60 -10.73
CA GLN A 305 41.31 -1.18 -9.41
C GLN A 305 41.63 0.33 -9.38
N GLU A 306 42.29 0.86 -10.41
CA GLU A 306 42.53 2.30 -10.58
C GLU A 306 41.23 3.09 -10.70
N PHE A 307 40.27 2.56 -11.49
CA PHE A 307 38.95 3.13 -11.61
C PHE A 307 38.23 3.18 -10.26
N TYR A 308 38.21 2.08 -9.51
CA TYR A 308 37.55 2.01 -8.21
C TYR A 308 38.26 2.87 -7.15
N ALA A 309 39.56 3.00 -7.19
CA ALA A 309 40.30 3.87 -6.31
C ALA A 309 39.89 5.35 -6.49
N SER A 310 39.64 5.76 -7.73
CA SER A 310 39.20 7.11 -8.06
C SER A 310 37.81 7.47 -7.59
N TYR A 311 36.98 6.46 -7.27
CA TYR A 311 35.58 6.60 -6.85
C TYR A 311 35.29 5.87 -5.53
N SER A 312 36.28 5.71 -4.65
CA SER A 312 36.20 4.89 -3.44
C SER A 312 35.10 5.30 -2.47
N GLU A 313 34.74 6.58 -2.41
CA GLU A 313 33.66 7.11 -1.56
C GLU A 313 32.25 6.62 -1.97
N PHE A 314 32.07 6.34 -3.27
CA PHE A 314 30.81 5.87 -3.84
C PHE A 314 30.69 4.33 -3.88
N LEU A 315 31.71 3.61 -3.45
CA LEU A 315 31.81 2.15 -3.53
C LEU A 315 31.81 1.49 -2.15
N PRO A 316 31.50 0.18 -2.06
CA PRO A 316 31.62 -0.58 -0.81
C PRO A 316 33.06 -0.60 -0.28
N GLU A 317 33.20 -0.76 1.02
CA GLU A 317 34.52 -0.90 1.64
C GLU A 317 35.27 -2.15 1.18
N GLY A 318 36.59 -2.09 1.12
CA GLY A 318 37.46 -3.23 0.76
C GLY A 318 37.64 -3.50 -0.74
N ILE A 319 36.95 -2.78 -1.61
CA ILE A 319 37.06 -2.95 -3.08
C ILE A 319 38.46 -2.61 -3.62
N ASN A 320 39.17 -1.73 -2.94
CA ASN A 320 40.54 -1.33 -3.30
C ASN A 320 41.62 -2.21 -2.63
N SER A 321 41.25 -3.34 -2.00
CA SER A 321 42.19 -4.22 -1.33
C SER A 321 42.95 -5.13 -2.33
N PRO A 322 44.19 -5.56 -2.02
CA PRO A 322 44.92 -6.54 -2.82
C PRO A 322 44.13 -7.85 -3.00
N THR A 323 43.37 -8.26 -2.00
CA THR A 323 42.51 -9.45 -2.06
C THR A 323 41.42 -9.29 -3.12
N TYR A 324 40.85 -8.10 -3.27
CA TYR A 324 39.84 -7.84 -4.30
C TYR A 324 40.43 -7.81 -5.70
N TYR A 325 41.63 -7.27 -5.83
CA TYR A 325 42.41 -7.34 -7.09
C TYR A 325 42.59 -8.78 -7.56
N GLU A 326 43.01 -9.68 -6.65
CA GLU A 326 43.15 -11.09 -6.97
C GLU A 326 41.83 -11.74 -7.41
N LYS A 327 40.71 -11.34 -6.73
CA LYS A 327 39.36 -11.79 -7.13
C LYS A 327 39.01 -11.34 -8.55
N LEU A 328 39.28 -10.04 -8.91
CA LEU A 328 39.05 -9.52 -10.24
C LEU A 328 39.80 -10.30 -11.30
N ALA A 329 41.11 -10.59 -11.08
CA ALA A 329 41.93 -11.36 -12.02
C ALA A 329 41.47 -12.81 -12.17
N ARG A 330 41.05 -13.47 -11.09
CA ARG A 330 40.54 -14.85 -11.07
C ARG A 330 39.19 -14.99 -11.73
N ALA A 331 38.27 -14.03 -11.49
CA ALA A 331 36.92 -14.09 -12.01
C ALA A 331 36.81 -13.70 -13.50
N TYR A 332 37.80 -12.97 -14.06
CA TYR A 332 37.78 -12.47 -15.44
C TYR A 332 37.41 -13.59 -16.46
N PRO A 333 36.51 -13.37 -17.44
CA PRO A 333 35.92 -12.08 -17.85
C PRO A 333 34.67 -11.62 -17.06
N PHE A 334 34.24 -12.39 -16.07
CA PHE A 334 33.16 -11.97 -15.18
C PHE A 334 33.69 -11.04 -14.09
N HIS A 335 32.87 -10.10 -13.68
CA HIS A 335 33.13 -9.35 -12.45
C HIS A 335 32.87 -10.25 -11.23
N PRO A 336 33.75 -10.28 -10.20
CA PRO A 336 33.56 -11.17 -9.06
C PRO A 336 32.24 -10.94 -8.33
N LEU A 337 31.77 -9.70 -8.23
CA LEU A 337 30.48 -9.36 -7.62
C LEU A 337 29.32 -10.10 -8.29
N PHE A 338 29.36 -10.32 -9.61
CA PHE A 338 28.29 -11.02 -10.30
C PHE A 338 28.20 -12.47 -9.82
N ILE A 339 29.34 -13.14 -9.76
CA ILE A 339 29.43 -14.52 -9.23
C ILE A 339 29.03 -14.55 -7.75
N ASP A 340 29.49 -13.57 -6.96
CA ASP A 340 29.16 -13.46 -5.54
C ASP A 340 27.64 -13.26 -5.30
N ILE A 341 26.97 -12.38 -6.06
CA ILE A 341 25.50 -12.21 -5.99
C ILE A 341 24.79 -13.53 -6.27
N LEU A 342 25.20 -14.24 -7.33
CA LEU A 342 24.57 -15.53 -7.68
C LEU A 342 24.80 -16.59 -6.61
N TYR A 343 26.01 -16.68 -6.08
CA TYR A 343 26.40 -17.72 -5.13
C TYR A 343 25.92 -17.44 -3.69
N GLU A 344 25.84 -16.18 -3.25
CA GLU A 344 25.50 -15.83 -1.88
C GLU A 344 24.04 -15.45 -1.68
N ARG A 345 23.40 -14.91 -2.73
CA ARG A 345 22.03 -14.39 -2.66
C ARG A 345 21.07 -15.27 -3.45
N VAL A 346 21.24 -15.37 -4.76
CA VAL A 346 20.31 -16.13 -5.61
C VAL A 346 20.32 -17.62 -5.24
N SER A 347 21.48 -18.18 -4.87
CA SER A 347 21.61 -19.57 -4.44
C SER A 347 20.88 -19.90 -3.11
N THR A 348 20.41 -18.91 -2.39
CA THR A 348 19.54 -19.13 -1.21
C THR A 348 18.10 -19.49 -1.59
N ILE A 349 17.76 -19.35 -2.87
CA ILE A 349 16.50 -19.83 -3.44
C ILE A 349 16.70 -21.32 -3.75
N SER A 350 15.85 -22.19 -3.19
CA SER A 350 16.01 -23.67 -3.28
C SER A 350 16.15 -24.16 -4.71
N ASP A 351 15.33 -23.65 -5.62
CA ASP A 351 15.25 -24.11 -7.00
C ASP A 351 16.47 -23.71 -7.86
N PHE A 352 17.31 -22.80 -7.38
CA PHE A 352 18.50 -22.32 -8.10
C PHE A 352 19.65 -23.35 -8.13
N GLN A 353 19.71 -24.28 -7.18
CA GLN A 353 20.69 -25.37 -7.11
C GLN A 353 22.16 -24.92 -7.02
N LYS A 354 22.49 -23.85 -6.31
CA LYS A 354 23.85 -23.35 -6.01
C LYS A 354 24.80 -23.34 -7.25
N THR A 355 25.96 -24.01 -7.16
CA THR A 355 27.02 -24.00 -8.20
C THR A 355 26.47 -24.34 -9.58
N ARG A 356 25.52 -25.29 -9.66
CA ARG A 356 24.90 -25.70 -10.94
C ARG A 356 24.11 -24.55 -11.56
N GLY A 357 23.28 -23.87 -10.77
CA GLY A 357 22.51 -22.68 -11.20
C GLY A 357 23.41 -21.54 -11.61
N VAL A 358 24.48 -21.27 -10.82
CA VAL A 358 25.48 -20.23 -11.15
C VAL A 358 26.12 -20.54 -12.53
N LEU A 359 26.63 -21.72 -12.76
CA LEU A 359 27.27 -22.08 -14.03
C LEU A 359 26.31 -21.98 -15.21
N ARG A 360 25.08 -22.46 -15.06
CA ARG A 360 24.05 -22.44 -16.10
C ARG A 360 23.66 -21.00 -16.48
N LEU A 361 23.40 -20.13 -15.48
CA LEU A 361 23.10 -18.72 -15.74
C LEU A 361 24.30 -17.99 -16.38
N LEU A 362 25.51 -18.18 -15.85
CA LEU A 362 26.71 -17.57 -16.42
C LEU A 362 26.95 -18.04 -17.88
N ALA A 363 26.61 -19.27 -18.22
CA ALA A 363 26.68 -19.77 -19.60
C ALA A 363 25.71 -19.05 -20.53
N HIS A 364 24.45 -18.84 -20.10
CA HIS A 364 23.47 -18.08 -20.88
C HIS A 364 23.87 -16.62 -21.03
N VAL A 365 24.34 -15.98 -19.96
CA VAL A 365 24.84 -14.60 -20.01
C VAL A 365 26.05 -14.50 -20.95
N LEU A 366 27.02 -15.43 -20.84
CA LEU A 366 28.21 -15.47 -21.72
C LEU A 366 27.83 -15.62 -23.19
N LYS A 367 26.86 -16.49 -23.49
CA LYS A 367 26.31 -16.64 -24.86
C LYS A 367 25.76 -15.33 -25.37
N SER A 368 24.87 -14.68 -24.60
CA SER A 368 24.25 -13.39 -24.96
C SER A 368 25.30 -12.31 -25.16
N VAL A 369 26.23 -12.15 -24.21
CA VAL A 369 27.33 -11.18 -24.28
C VAL A 369 28.20 -11.43 -25.52
N TYR A 370 28.55 -12.71 -25.82
CA TYR A 370 29.35 -13.03 -26.98
C TYR A 370 28.65 -12.72 -28.31
N GLN A 371 27.36 -13.03 -28.40
CA GLN A 371 26.53 -12.77 -29.59
C GLN A 371 26.30 -11.24 -29.80
N ASN A 372 26.15 -10.47 -28.71
CA ASN A 372 25.90 -9.04 -28.74
C ASN A 372 27.16 -8.19 -28.49
N ARG A 373 28.38 -8.75 -28.61
CA ARG A 373 29.64 -8.05 -28.26
C ARG A 373 29.85 -6.71 -28.97
N ASP A 374 29.24 -6.52 -30.13
CA ASP A 374 29.34 -5.25 -30.86
C ASP A 374 28.66 -4.09 -30.15
N LYS A 375 27.62 -4.40 -29.36
CA LYS A 375 26.91 -3.42 -28.55
C LYS A 375 27.63 -3.08 -27.23
N LEU A 376 28.64 -3.88 -26.87
CA LEU A 376 29.36 -3.79 -25.59
C LEU A 376 30.77 -3.16 -25.79
N SER A 377 30.84 -2.14 -26.64
CA SER A 377 32.11 -1.48 -27.01
C SER A 377 32.84 -0.81 -25.86
N SER A 378 32.15 -0.47 -24.77
CA SER A 378 32.72 0.17 -23.58
C SER A 378 33.07 -0.82 -22.46
N ASP A 379 32.49 -2.02 -22.48
CA ASP A 379 32.65 -2.97 -21.39
C ASP A 379 34.01 -3.65 -21.39
N ILE A 380 34.61 -3.75 -20.21
CA ILE A 380 35.90 -4.43 -20.00
C ILE A 380 35.74 -5.76 -19.22
N VAL A 381 34.59 -5.91 -18.53
CA VAL A 381 34.25 -7.06 -17.70
C VAL A 381 32.76 -7.27 -17.72
N ILE A 382 32.26 -8.50 -17.55
CA ILE A 382 30.83 -8.83 -17.49
C ILE A 382 30.31 -8.53 -16.08
N THR A 383 29.69 -7.36 -15.91
CA THR A 383 29.09 -6.91 -14.63
C THR A 383 27.66 -7.45 -14.42
N PRO A 384 27.12 -7.40 -13.20
CA PRO A 384 25.70 -7.72 -12.95
C PRO A 384 24.72 -6.95 -13.83
N GLY A 385 24.99 -5.67 -14.10
CA GLY A 385 24.15 -4.81 -14.93
C GLY A 385 24.14 -5.14 -16.44
N ILE A 386 25.05 -5.98 -16.93
CA ILE A 386 25.12 -6.37 -18.34
C ILE A 386 24.16 -7.53 -18.70
N ASN A 387 23.45 -8.09 -17.73
CA ASN A 387 22.50 -9.17 -17.97
C ASN A 387 21.50 -8.79 -19.06
N ASP A 388 21.47 -9.58 -20.13
CA ASP A 388 20.49 -9.44 -21.20
C ASP A 388 19.19 -10.17 -20.84
N LEU A 389 18.27 -9.47 -20.20
CA LEU A 389 16.95 -9.98 -19.82
C LEU A 389 16.02 -10.21 -21.04
N LEU A 390 16.45 -9.86 -22.26
CA LEU A 390 15.77 -10.22 -23.51
C LEU A 390 16.20 -11.59 -24.02
N ASP A 391 17.39 -12.11 -23.64
CA ASP A 391 17.77 -13.50 -23.94
C ASP A 391 16.87 -14.44 -23.17
N ASN A 392 16.17 -15.32 -23.89
CA ASN A 392 15.20 -16.24 -23.27
C ASN A 392 15.84 -17.16 -22.23
N GLY A 393 17.11 -17.60 -22.44
CA GLY A 393 17.82 -18.43 -21.48
C GLY A 393 18.06 -17.68 -20.16
N VAL A 394 18.60 -16.45 -20.23
CA VAL A 394 18.81 -15.60 -19.05
C VAL A 394 17.47 -15.30 -18.35
N PHE A 395 16.43 -14.94 -19.12
CA PHE A 395 15.11 -14.64 -18.58
C PHE A 395 14.48 -15.82 -17.82
N GLN A 396 14.54 -17.04 -18.40
CA GLN A 396 13.98 -18.23 -17.75
C GLN A 396 14.77 -18.63 -16.50
N GLU A 397 16.09 -18.53 -16.52
CA GLU A 397 16.94 -18.83 -15.36
C GLU A 397 16.69 -17.88 -14.17
N LEU A 398 16.38 -16.59 -14.45
CA LEU A 398 16.14 -15.56 -13.43
C LEU A 398 14.67 -15.43 -13.03
N THR A 399 13.76 -16.20 -13.63
CA THR A 399 12.33 -16.19 -13.33
C THR A 399 11.77 -17.58 -13.03
N ASN A 400 11.31 -18.31 -14.03
CA ASN A 400 10.60 -19.59 -13.87
C ASN A 400 11.45 -20.68 -13.22
N LYS A 401 12.73 -20.78 -13.59
CA LYS A 401 13.63 -21.80 -13.08
C LYS A 401 13.94 -21.69 -11.58
N ILE A 402 13.72 -20.51 -11.02
CA ILE A 402 13.90 -20.24 -9.59
C ILE A 402 12.56 -20.04 -8.87
N GLY A 403 11.43 -20.46 -9.50
CA GLY A 403 10.11 -20.28 -8.89
C GLY A 403 9.68 -18.82 -8.67
N ARG A 404 10.23 -17.89 -9.47
CA ARG A 404 9.95 -16.45 -9.41
C ARG A 404 9.26 -15.92 -10.67
N GLY A 405 8.39 -16.74 -11.26
CA GLY A 405 7.65 -16.39 -12.48
C GLY A 405 6.83 -15.12 -12.39
N GLU A 406 6.43 -14.71 -11.19
CA GLU A 406 5.71 -13.47 -10.91
C GLU A 406 6.50 -12.20 -11.28
N PHE A 407 7.84 -12.26 -11.30
CA PHE A 407 8.68 -11.12 -11.72
C PHE A 407 8.77 -10.92 -13.23
N GLN A 408 8.24 -11.83 -14.05
CA GLN A 408 8.22 -11.65 -15.50
C GLN A 408 7.55 -10.35 -15.92
N ASN A 409 6.45 -10.03 -15.24
CA ASN A 409 5.70 -8.81 -15.49
C ASN A 409 6.49 -7.54 -15.09
N VAL A 410 7.19 -7.62 -13.96
CA VAL A 410 8.08 -6.57 -13.48
C VAL A 410 9.19 -6.28 -14.49
N ILE A 411 9.87 -7.31 -14.98
CA ILE A 411 10.95 -7.17 -15.97
C ILE A 411 10.43 -6.51 -17.24
N ARG A 412 9.31 -7.03 -17.81
CA ARG A 412 8.76 -6.54 -19.07
C ARG A 412 8.19 -5.12 -18.98
N THR A 413 7.64 -4.76 -17.84
CA THR A 413 7.07 -3.42 -17.63
C THR A 413 8.14 -2.39 -17.29
N ASP A 414 8.99 -2.70 -16.32
CA ASP A 414 9.90 -1.70 -15.75
C ASP A 414 11.31 -1.73 -16.36
N ILE A 415 11.82 -2.89 -16.76
CA ILE A 415 13.20 -2.98 -17.22
C ILE A 415 13.27 -2.99 -18.74
N VAL A 416 12.97 -4.14 -19.36
CA VAL A 416 13.07 -4.32 -20.81
C VAL A 416 11.99 -5.24 -21.34
N ASN A 417 11.57 -5.02 -22.59
CA ASN A 417 10.76 -5.94 -23.38
C ASN A 417 11.12 -5.88 -24.86
N GLU A 418 10.62 -6.85 -25.63
CA GLU A 418 10.88 -6.98 -27.06
C GLU A 418 10.40 -5.80 -27.90
N GLU A 419 9.35 -5.09 -27.43
CA GLU A 419 8.76 -3.92 -28.10
C GLU A 419 9.57 -2.63 -27.85
N GLY A 420 10.56 -2.63 -27.00
CA GLY A 420 11.31 -1.44 -26.61
C GLY A 420 10.57 -0.49 -25.65
N SER A 421 9.44 -0.94 -25.10
CA SER A 421 8.54 -0.15 -24.26
C SER A 421 8.76 -0.32 -22.75
N GLY A 422 9.74 -1.12 -22.33
CA GLY A 422 10.17 -1.18 -20.92
C GLY A 422 10.53 0.21 -20.41
N ARG A 423 10.11 0.57 -19.18
CA ARG A 423 10.25 1.96 -18.68
C ARG A 423 11.71 2.40 -18.63
N ALA A 424 12.62 1.62 -18.01
CA ALA A 424 14.06 1.93 -18.03
C ALA A 424 14.64 1.96 -19.45
N GLN A 425 14.21 1.04 -20.31
CA GLN A 425 14.60 0.98 -21.73
C GLN A 425 14.13 2.23 -22.49
N SER A 426 12.91 2.69 -22.26
CA SER A 426 12.36 3.91 -22.85
C SER A 426 13.09 5.16 -22.35
N MET A 427 13.45 5.21 -21.06
CA MET A 427 14.26 6.30 -20.50
C MET A 427 15.65 6.35 -21.15
N ASP A 428 16.29 5.21 -21.36
CA ASP A 428 17.59 5.13 -22.06
C ASP A 428 17.48 5.57 -23.53
N ALA A 429 16.41 5.19 -24.23
CA ALA A 429 16.17 5.59 -25.62
C ALA A 429 15.98 7.11 -25.76
N GLN A 430 15.28 7.75 -24.82
CA GLN A 430 15.04 9.20 -24.83
C GLN A 430 16.32 10.05 -24.70
N ILE A 431 17.28 9.57 -23.92
CA ILE A 431 18.55 10.30 -23.66
C ILE A 431 19.76 9.63 -24.32
N GLN A 432 19.56 8.60 -25.13
CA GLN A 432 20.60 7.78 -25.76
C GLN A 432 21.66 7.29 -24.74
N PHE A 433 21.21 6.81 -23.59
CA PHE A 433 22.02 6.37 -22.47
C PHE A 433 21.60 4.95 -22.08
N GLY A 434 22.49 4.03 -21.83
CA GLY A 434 22.18 2.66 -21.45
C GLY A 434 22.22 2.38 -19.94
N GLY A 435 22.36 3.41 -19.13
CA GLY A 435 22.59 3.28 -17.69
C GLY A 435 21.37 2.91 -16.87
N ASN A 436 20.18 3.34 -17.29
CA ASN A 436 18.94 3.04 -16.57
C ASN A 436 18.63 1.53 -16.58
N VAL A 437 18.74 0.87 -17.73
CA VAL A 437 18.56 -0.58 -17.83
C VAL A 437 19.59 -1.33 -17.00
N ARG A 438 20.88 -0.89 -17.02
CA ARG A 438 21.95 -1.53 -16.23
C ARG A 438 21.68 -1.47 -14.73
N VAL A 439 21.29 -0.29 -14.24
CA VAL A 439 20.99 -0.09 -12.82
C VAL A 439 19.73 -0.88 -12.43
N ALA A 440 18.67 -0.83 -13.23
CA ALA A 440 17.45 -1.59 -12.99
C ALA A 440 17.70 -3.10 -12.98
N THR A 441 18.52 -3.63 -13.90
CA THR A 441 18.93 -5.03 -13.91
C THR A 441 19.72 -5.40 -12.66
N SER A 442 20.60 -4.51 -12.19
CA SER A 442 21.35 -4.71 -10.95
C SER A 442 20.41 -4.75 -9.73
N ILE A 443 19.44 -3.83 -9.64
CA ILE A 443 18.40 -3.83 -8.59
C ILE A 443 17.62 -5.15 -8.62
N TYR A 444 17.25 -5.64 -9.80
CA TYR A 444 16.54 -6.91 -9.95
C TYR A 444 17.35 -8.10 -9.40
N LEU A 445 18.63 -8.20 -9.73
CA LEU A 445 19.50 -9.26 -9.20
C LEU A 445 19.63 -9.17 -7.66
N TYR A 446 19.73 -7.97 -7.09
CA TYR A 446 19.75 -7.78 -5.64
C TYR A 446 18.39 -8.07 -4.98
N THR A 447 17.31 -8.08 -5.75
CA THR A 447 15.97 -8.48 -5.29
C THR A 447 15.87 -9.99 -5.08
N LEU A 448 16.59 -10.79 -5.89
CA LEU A 448 16.52 -12.25 -5.87
C LEU A 448 17.24 -12.81 -4.64
N ILE A 449 16.43 -13.27 -3.67
CA ILE A 449 16.93 -13.85 -2.42
C ILE A 449 15.92 -14.87 -1.86
N GLY A 450 16.41 -15.88 -1.12
CA GLY A 450 15.54 -16.86 -0.45
C GLY A 450 14.77 -16.28 0.75
N ALA A 451 13.64 -16.88 1.07
CA ALA A 451 12.74 -16.44 2.13
C ALA A 451 13.41 -16.29 3.50
N THR A 452 14.39 -17.15 3.81
CA THR A 452 15.14 -17.11 5.08
C THR A 452 16.02 -15.86 5.25
N LYS A 453 16.30 -15.15 4.16
CA LYS A 453 17.11 -13.92 4.13
C LYS A 453 16.36 -12.68 3.62
N GLU A 454 15.04 -12.70 3.65
CA GLU A 454 14.17 -11.61 3.13
C GLU A 454 14.55 -10.21 3.65
N LEU A 455 15.00 -10.10 4.91
CA LEU A 455 15.49 -8.84 5.51
C LEU A 455 16.72 -8.25 4.78
N SER A 456 17.41 -9.05 3.96
CA SER A 456 18.56 -8.62 3.17
C SER A 456 18.21 -8.31 1.72
N LYS A 457 16.92 -8.29 1.35
CA LYS A 457 16.42 -7.96 0.00
C LYS A 457 16.86 -6.56 -0.42
N GLY A 458 17.29 -6.44 -1.67
CA GLY A 458 17.72 -5.16 -2.25
C GLY A 458 19.22 -4.87 -2.13
N GLY A 459 19.67 -3.85 -2.87
CA GLY A 459 21.05 -3.33 -2.88
C GLY A 459 21.10 -1.87 -2.44
N THR A 460 22.16 -1.49 -1.73
CA THR A 460 22.45 -0.09 -1.40
C THR A 460 22.96 0.65 -2.64
N ILE A 461 22.97 1.98 -2.63
CA ILE A 461 23.55 2.79 -3.73
C ILE A 461 24.99 2.35 -4.02
N LYS A 462 25.80 2.09 -3.00
CA LYS A 462 27.17 1.60 -3.17
C LYS A 462 27.24 0.21 -3.83
N ASP A 463 26.33 -0.69 -3.46
CA ASP A 463 26.22 -2.00 -4.10
C ASP A 463 25.86 -1.87 -5.58
N LEU A 464 24.91 -1.01 -5.90
CA LEU A 464 24.45 -0.75 -7.26
C LEU A 464 25.54 -0.03 -8.08
N ALA A 465 26.30 0.86 -7.45
CA ALA A 465 27.43 1.52 -8.07
C ALA A 465 28.51 0.49 -8.51
N LEU A 466 28.84 -0.46 -7.66
CA LEU A 466 29.78 -1.53 -8.03
C LEU A 466 29.21 -2.47 -9.10
N ALA A 467 27.89 -2.73 -9.08
CA ALA A 467 27.24 -3.67 -9.98
C ALA A 467 27.02 -3.13 -11.41
N ALA A 468 26.79 -1.83 -11.56
CA ALA A 468 26.37 -1.23 -12.81
C ALA A 468 27.45 -0.37 -13.49
N SER A 469 28.46 0.12 -12.75
CA SER A 469 29.44 1.05 -13.27
C SER A 469 30.36 0.43 -14.32
N VAL A 470 30.71 1.25 -15.31
CA VAL A 470 31.59 0.89 -16.43
C VAL A 470 32.52 2.06 -16.73
N PRO A 471 33.84 1.88 -16.76
CA PRO A 471 34.77 2.94 -17.13
C PRO A 471 34.41 3.61 -18.46
N LEU A 472 34.45 4.94 -18.50
CA LEU A 472 34.13 5.78 -19.65
C LEU A 472 32.65 5.77 -20.11
N PHE A 473 31.79 5.13 -19.39
CA PHE A 473 30.37 5.08 -19.77
C PHE A 473 29.42 5.43 -18.61
N LEU A 474 29.58 4.78 -17.45
CA LEU A 474 28.73 4.99 -16.27
C LEU A 474 29.60 5.01 -15.01
N TYR A 475 29.68 6.15 -14.38
CA TYR A 475 30.56 6.32 -13.23
C TYR A 475 29.84 6.03 -11.91
N PRO A 476 30.56 5.51 -10.88
CA PRO A 476 29.96 5.27 -9.56
C PRO A 476 29.24 6.47 -8.95
N ALA A 477 29.77 7.68 -9.19
CA ALA A 477 29.17 8.94 -8.71
C ALA A 477 27.81 9.28 -9.35
N ASP A 478 27.50 8.73 -10.52
CA ASP A 478 26.25 9.00 -11.24
C ASP A 478 25.11 8.07 -10.83
N ILE A 479 25.41 6.95 -10.15
CA ILE A 479 24.43 5.90 -9.87
C ILE A 479 23.28 6.38 -8.98
N GLU A 480 23.58 7.18 -7.96
CA GLU A 480 22.54 7.73 -7.08
C GLU A 480 21.50 8.52 -7.88
N LYS A 481 21.96 9.41 -8.78
CA LYS A 481 21.08 10.18 -9.65
C LYS A 481 20.28 9.30 -10.62
N VAL A 482 20.88 8.22 -11.13
CA VAL A 482 20.16 7.26 -11.98
C VAL A 482 19.06 6.58 -11.16
N VAL A 483 19.36 6.10 -9.94
CA VAL A 483 18.38 5.47 -9.04
C VAL A 483 17.27 6.44 -8.66
N GLU A 484 17.59 7.68 -8.32
CA GLU A 484 16.59 8.73 -8.08
C GLU A 484 15.66 8.93 -9.28
N ASN A 485 16.21 8.94 -10.50
CA ASN A 485 15.39 9.04 -11.71
C ASN A 485 14.49 7.82 -11.92
N LEU A 486 14.98 6.62 -11.63
CA LEU A 486 14.20 5.39 -11.70
C LEU A 486 13.06 5.37 -10.65
N ASP A 487 13.26 5.99 -9.49
CA ASP A 487 12.26 6.04 -8.43
C ASP A 487 11.27 7.19 -8.56
N LYS A 488 11.50 8.16 -9.43
CA LYS A 488 10.54 9.24 -9.66
C LYS A 488 9.14 8.70 -9.97
N PRO A 489 8.09 9.49 -9.72
CA PRO A 489 6.72 9.09 -10.04
C PRO A 489 6.51 8.64 -11.49
N GLU A 490 7.21 9.28 -12.43
CA GLU A 490 7.25 8.93 -13.86
C GLU A 490 8.22 7.78 -14.18
N GLY A 491 9.04 7.36 -13.23
CA GLY A 491 10.03 6.28 -13.36
C GLY A 491 9.41 4.88 -13.33
N LEU A 492 10.05 3.94 -12.63
CA LEU A 492 9.63 2.54 -12.55
C LEU A 492 8.44 2.35 -11.60
N TRP A 493 7.54 1.44 -11.94
CA TRP A 493 6.33 1.19 -11.14
C TRP A 493 6.53 0.19 -10.00
N TYR A 494 7.41 -0.78 -10.17
CA TYR A 494 7.63 -1.88 -9.24
C TYR A 494 8.86 -1.70 -8.34
N ILE A 495 9.54 -0.56 -8.42
CA ILE A 495 10.70 -0.24 -7.59
C ILE A 495 10.27 0.31 -6.24
N TYR A 496 10.97 -0.14 -5.19
CA TYR A 496 10.78 0.24 -3.80
C TYR A 496 12.11 0.49 -3.12
N GLU A 497 12.08 1.35 -2.09
CA GLU A 497 13.20 1.57 -1.18
C GLU A 497 12.78 1.17 0.24
N LYS A 498 13.68 0.50 0.96
CA LYS A 498 13.54 0.19 2.39
C LYS A 498 14.89 0.18 3.07
N ALA A 499 15.08 1.06 4.06
CA ALA A 499 16.32 1.18 4.85
C ALA A 499 17.58 1.37 3.98
N GLY A 500 17.52 2.22 2.98
CA GLY A 500 18.61 2.53 2.05
C GLY A 500 18.90 1.43 1.02
N LYS A 501 18.02 0.44 0.87
CA LYS A 501 18.14 -0.65 -0.11
C LYS A 501 17.02 -0.59 -1.13
N TRP A 502 17.39 -0.64 -2.38
CA TRP A 502 16.50 -0.62 -3.54
C TRP A 502 16.21 -2.04 -4.02
N TYR A 503 14.94 -2.35 -4.28
CA TYR A 503 14.50 -3.66 -4.75
C TYR A 503 13.22 -3.56 -5.58
N PHE A 504 12.92 -4.62 -6.33
CA PHE A 504 11.63 -4.79 -6.98
C PHE A 504 10.66 -5.59 -6.11
N ASP A 505 9.38 -5.24 -6.21
CA ASP A 505 8.30 -6.07 -5.69
C ASP A 505 7.42 -6.52 -6.86
N VAL A 506 6.61 -7.55 -6.63
CA VAL A 506 5.64 -8.04 -7.64
C VAL A 506 4.40 -7.16 -7.71
N GLU A 507 4.19 -6.35 -6.68
CA GLU A 507 3.12 -5.38 -6.60
C GLU A 507 3.60 -4.01 -7.08
N PRO A 508 2.88 -3.35 -8.03
CA PRO A 508 3.27 -2.03 -8.49
C PRO A 508 3.00 -0.96 -7.41
N ASN A 509 3.79 0.09 -7.39
CA ASN A 509 3.60 1.23 -6.49
C ASN A 509 2.39 2.06 -6.92
N VAL A 510 1.29 1.95 -6.18
CA VAL A 510 0.02 2.61 -6.48
C VAL A 510 0.16 4.13 -6.62
N ASN A 511 1.06 4.76 -5.85
CA ASN A 511 1.29 6.21 -5.94
C ASN A 511 1.84 6.62 -7.31
N LYS A 512 2.68 5.80 -7.92
CA LYS A 512 3.23 6.04 -9.27
C LYS A 512 2.17 5.87 -10.35
N ILE A 513 1.29 4.88 -10.20
CA ILE A 513 0.14 4.68 -11.10
C ILE A 513 -0.82 5.89 -11.02
N ILE A 514 -1.06 6.39 -9.81
CA ILE A 514 -1.88 7.60 -9.60
C ILE A 514 -1.24 8.82 -10.26
N TYR A 515 0.07 8.99 -10.13
CA TYR A 515 0.80 10.10 -10.77
C TYR A 515 0.66 10.06 -12.30
N ASP A 516 0.86 8.89 -12.88
CA ASP A 516 0.76 8.66 -14.32
C ASP A 516 -0.67 8.96 -14.85
N ALA A 517 -1.70 8.53 -14.10
CA ALA A 517 -3.08 8.86 -14.40
C ALA A 517 -3.36 10.37 -14.30
N LYS A 518 -2.79 11.05 -13.28
CA LYS A 518 -2.91 12.52 -13.12
C LYS A 518 -2.41 13.29 -14.34
N SER A 519 -1.33 12.83 -14.97
CA SER A 519 -0.76 13.51 -16.15
C SER A 519 -1.69 13.51 -17.37
N ARG A 520 -2.64 12.56 -17.43
CA ARG A 520 -3.60 12.39 -18.50
C ARG A 520 -4.88 13.21 -18.30
N ILE A 521 -5.17 13.62 -17.06
CA ILE A 521 -6.39 14.38 -16.74
C ILE A 521 -6.29 15.79 -17.35
N SER A 522 -7.23 16.13 -18.20
CA SER A 522 -7.30 17.41 -18.91
C SER A 522 -7.83 18.54 -18.03
N LYS A 523 -7.47 19.79 -18.38
CA LYS A 523 -8.03 20.98 -17.70
C LYS A 523 -9.55 21.06 -17.72
N PRO A 524 -10.27 20.75 -18.84
CA PRO A 524 -11.73 20.73 -18.85
C PRO A 524 -12.34 19.77 -17.85
N GLU A 525 -11.78 18.56 -17.68
CA GLU A 525 -12.27 17.57 -16.72
C GLU A 525 -12.14 18.07 -15.28
N VAL A 526 -10.98 18.67 -14.96
CA VAL A 526 -10.74 19.31 -13.64
C VAL A 526 -11.79 20.39 -13.38
N ARG A 527 -12.05 21.22 -14.38
CA ARG A 527 -13.00 22.33 -14.31
C ARG A 527 -14.41 21.84 -14.05
N GLU A 528 -14.87 20.84 -14.76
CA GLU A 528 -16.21 20.25 -14.59
C GLU A 528 -16.36 19.57 -13.20
N GLU A 529 -15.35 18.88 -12.70
CA GLU A 529 -15.42 18.28 -11.36
C GLU A 529 -15.52 19.36 -10.27
N ILE A 530 -14.72 20.41 -10.35
CA ILE A 530 -14.78 21.53 -9.39
C ILE A 530 -16.17 22.21 -9.44
N LYS A 531 -16.69 22.49 -10.65
CA LYS A 531 -18.02 23.10 -10.82
C LYS A 531 -19.15 22.24 -10.25
N LYS A 532 -19.06 20.93 -10.48
CA LYS A 532 -20.02 19.96 -9.92
C LYS A 532 -20.00 19.97 -8.39
N ARG A 533 -18.82 20.03 -7.77
CA ARG A 533 -18.69 20.11 -6.29
C ARG A 533 -19.21 21.41 -5.75
N LEU A 534 -18.88 22.53 -6.35
CA LEU A 534 -19.43 23.84 -5.98
C LEU A 534 -20.97 23.82 -6.00
N ARG A 535 -21.59 23.24 -7.05
CA ARG A 535 -23.05 23.10 -7.10
C ARG A 535 -23.62 22.25 -5.94
N SER A 536 -22.88 21.25 -5.52
CA SER A 536 -23.28 20.43 -4.36
C SER A 536 -23.09 21.15 -3.03
N MET A 537 -21.98 21.89 -2.87
CA MET A 537 -21.61 22.56 -1.62
C MET A 537 -22.46 23.82 -1.35
N PHE A 538 -22.97 24.46 -2.42
CA PHE A 538 -23.75 25.69 -2.33
C PHE A 538 -25.27 25.49 -2.41
N ARG A 539 -25.79 24.35 -1.99
CA ARG A 539 -27.24 24.17 -1.77
C ARG A 539 -27.63 24.88 -0.48
N THR A 540 -28.45 25.92 -0.60
CA THR A 540 -28.86 26.76 0.54
C THR A 540 -30.07 27.58 0.19
N ASP A 541 -30.86 27.95 1.21
CA ASP A 541 -31.98 28.93 1.12
C ASP A 541 -31.56 30.34 1.52
N ILE A 542 -30.35 30.51 2.07
CA ILE A 542 -29.85 31.80 2.57
C ILE A 542 -29.58 32.76 1.42
N PHE A 543 -29.03 32.26 0.31
CA PHE A 543 -28.66 33.05 -0.87
C PHE A 543 -29.29 32.47 -2.14
N ASP A 544 -29.55 33.34 -3.12
CA ASP A 544 -29.65 32.91 -4.52
C ASP A 544 -28.24 32.72 -5.09
N VAL A 545 -27.79 31.46 -5.24
CA VAL A 545 -26.41 31.17 -5.60
C VAL A 545 -26.25 31.05 -7.11
N ARG A 546 -25.28 31.79 -7.66
CA ARG A 546 -24.91 31.80 -9.07
C ARG A 546 -23.48 31.30 -9.23
N ILE A 547 -23.31 30.06 -9.72
CA ILE A 547 -22.00 29.43 -9.86
C ILE A 547 -21.46 29.62 -11.26
N TRP A 548 -20.40 30.46 -11.39
CA TRP A 548 -19.78 30.81 -12.64
C TRP A 548 -20.74 31.51 -13.62
N GLU A 549 -21.72 32.22 -13.05
CA GLU A 549 -22.67 33.05 -13.75
C GLU A 549 -22.49 34.49 -13.24
N GLU A 550 -21.73 35.29 -13.98
CA GLU A 550 -21.32 36.64 -13.55
C GLU A 550 -22.37 37.71 -13.96
N ASP A 551 -23.21 37.46 -14.98
CA ASP A 551 -24.29 38.38 -15.38
C ASP A 551 -25.60 38.08 -14.62
N VAL A 552 -25.74 38.74 -13.48
CA VAL A 552 -26.94 38.63 -12.63
C VAL A 552 -27.86 39.83 -12.90
N ARG A 553 -29.12 39.56 -13.22
CA ARG A 553 -30.14 40.58 -13.49
C ARG A 553 -31.22 40.58 -12.42
N ASN A 554 -31.63 41.80 -12.01
CA ASN A 554 -32.74 42.05 -11.07
C ASN A 554 -32.79 41.14 -9.83
N PRO A 555 -31.76 41.16 -8.95
CA PRO A 555 -31.80 40.39 -7.73
C PRO A 555 -32.96 40.79 -6.82
N VAL A 556 -33.73 39.81 -6.36
CA VAL A 556 -34.88 40.03 -5.45
C VAL A 556 -34.62 39.56 -4.03
N LYS A 557 -33.54 38.82 -3.82
CA LYS A 557 -33.04 38.35 -2.50
C LYS A 557 -31.52 38.36 -2.51
N PRO A 558 -30.87 38.25 -1.35
CA PRO A 558 -29.41 38.21 -1.26
C PRO A 558 -28.85 37.19 -2.25
N THR A 559 -28.02 37.65 -3.19
CA THR A 559 -27.48 36.84 -4.27
C THR A 559 -25.96 36.66 -4.09
N LEU A 560 -25.50 35.40 -4.10
CA LEU A 560 -24.11 35.06 -3.96
C LEU A 560 -23.57 34.56 -5.32
N VAL A 561 -22.71 35.34 -5.95
CA VAL A 561 -21.99 34.93 -7.18
C VAL A 561 -20.71 34.24 -6.78
N VAL A 562 -20.55 32.98 -7.15
CA VAL A 562 -19.31 32.20 -6.97
C VAL A 562 -18.52 32.30 -8.27
N CYS A 563 -17.39 32.99 -8.25
CA CYS A 563 -16.59 33.28 -9.43
C CYS A 563 -15.92 32.02 -10.01
N ASP A 564 -15.74 32.04 -11.32
CA ASP A 564 -14.91 31.07 -12.00
C ASP A 564 -13.44 31.34 -11.74
N TYR A 565 -12.74 30.34 -11.19
CA TYR A 565 -11.32 30.44 -10.79
C TYR A 565 -10.37 30.72 -11.95
N ASP A 566 -10.73 30.34 -13.18
CA ASP A 566 -9.93 30.64 -14.39
C ASP A 566 -10.07 32.10 -14.81
N ASN A 567 -11.21 32.78 -14.49
CA ASN A 567 -11.51 34.15 -14.93
C ASN A 567 -11.19 35.20 -13.86
N ILE A 568 -11.50 34.88 -12.59
CA ILE A 568 -11.39 35.80 -11.46
C ILE A 568 -10.81 35.09 -10.26
N SER A 569 -9.67 35.56 -9.81
CA SER A 569 -9.05 35.17 -8.51
C SER A 569 -8.42 36.40 -7.88
N ALA A 570 -8.31 36.43 -6.56
CA ALA A 570 -7.77 37.55 -5.82
C ALA A 570 -6.80 37.11 -4.72
N SER A 571 -5.93 38.02 -4.28
CA SER A 571 -5.10 37.83 -3.09
C SER A 571 -5.78 38.45 -1.89
N GLU A 572 -5.62 37.83 -0.71
CA GLU A 572 -6.14 38.38 0.55
C GLU A 572 -5.50 39.73 0.92
N SER A 573 -4.29 40.00 0.42
CA SER A 573 -3.54 41.24 0.65
C SER A 573 -3.88 42.38 -0.31
N GLU A 574 -4.78 42.15 -1.28
CA GLU A 574 -5.20 43.19 -2.22
C GLU A 574 -6.13 44.21 -1.50
N GLU A 575 -5.71 45.49 -1.45
CA GLU A 575 -6.50 46.55 -0.80
C GLU A 575 -7.76 46.93 -1.58
N SER A 576 -7.78 46.75 -2.89
CA SER A 576 -8.90 47.08 -3.77
C SER A 576 -9.51 45.84 -4.42
N ALA A 577 -10.82 45.80 -4.57
CA ALA A 577 -11.51 44.76 -5.28
C ALA A 577 -11.07 44.72 -6.76
N PRO A 578 -10.85 43.51 -7.33
CA PRO A 578 -10.62 43.34 -8.77
C PRO A 578 -11.73 44.01 -9.58
N GLU A 579 -11.39 44.63 -10.70
CA GLU A 579 -12.32 45.38 -11.55
C GLU A 579 -13.57 44.57 -11.93
N LYS A 580 -13.39 43.33 -12.35
CA LYS A 580 -14.50 42.42 -12.67
C LYS A 580 -15.42 42.16 -11.46
N VAL A 581 -14.88 42.01 -10.28
CA VAL A 581 -15.68 41.83 -9.03
C VAL A 581 -16.49 43.07 -8.71
N ARG A 582 -15.86 44.24 -8.88
CA ARG A 582 -16.57 45.53 -8.72
C ARG A 582 -17.71 45.63 -9.73
N ASP A 583 -17.47 45.29 -10.99
CA ASP A 583 -18.51 45.36 -12.03
C ASP A 583 -19.68 44.41 -11.76
N ILE A 584 -19.46 43.21 -11.28
CA ILE A 584 -20.53 42.26 -10.89
C ILE A 584 -21.45 42.89 -9.81
N ILE A 585 -20.86 43.60 -8.83
CA ILE A 585 -21.61 44.19 -7.72
C ILE A 585 -22.35 45.48 -8.16
N VAL A 586 -21.67 46.35 -8.91
CA VAL A 586 -22.11 47.72 -9.16
C VAL A 586 -22.91 47.83 -10.46
N LYS A 587 -22.65 46.96 -11.47
CA LYS A 587 -23.26 47.08 -12.80
C LYS A 587 -24.26 45.93 -13.08
N GLU A 588 -25.22 46.24 -13.92
CA GLU A 588 -26.18 45.33 -14.53
C GLU A 588 -26.17 45.59 -16.02
N GLY A 589 -25.44 44.73 -16.78
CA GLY A 589 -25.12 45.04 -18.17
C GLY A 589 -24.26 46.28 -18.28
N THR A 590 -24.76 47.33 -18.97
CA THR A 590 -24.07 48.62 -19.16
C THR A 590 -24.50 49.71 -18.15
N SER A 591 -25.50 49.45 -17.32
CA SER A 591 -26.06 50.39 -16.35
C SER A 591 -25.64 50.11 -14.93
N TYR A 592 -25.76 51.09 -14.04
CA TYR A 592 -25.56 50.86 -12.61
C TYR A 592 -26.75 50.09 -12.02
N ARG A 593 -26.42 49.13 -11.16
CA ARG A 593 -27.38 48.27 -10.47
C ARG A 593 -28.14 49.07 -9.39
N THR A 594 -29.47 48.98 -9.39
CA THR A 594 -30.31 49.64 -8.35
C THR A 594 -30.14 48.91 -7.01
N ARG A 595 -30.29 47.59 -6.97
CA ARG A 595 -30.22 46.78 -5.73
C ARG A 595 -28.83 46.24 -5.47
N GLN A 596 -27.83 47.12 -5.35
CA GLN A 596 -26.44 46.73 -5.15
C GLN A 596 -26.25 46.00 -3.83
N ASN A 597 -27.02 46.33 -2.80
CA ASN A 597 -26.86 45.77 -1.46
C ASN A 597 -27.24 44.29 -1.35
N LEU A 598 -27.91 43.75 -2.35
CA LEU A 598 -28.22 42.32 -2.47
C LEU A 598 -27.10 41.48 -3.08
N MET A 599 -26.02 42.10 -3.57
CA MET A 599 -24.96 41.40 -4.29
C MET A 599 -23.76 41.09 -3.42
N PHE A 600 -23.38 39.81 -3.39
CA PHE A 600 -22.19 39.27 -2.76
C PHE A 600 -21.41 38.46 -3.75
N VAL A 601 -20.07 38.52 -3.76
CA VAL A 601 -19.23 37.84 -4.73
C VAL A 601 -18.15 37.04 -4.01
N LEU A 602 -18.20 35.73 -4.10
CA LEU A 602 -17.22 34.82 -3.53
C LEU A 602 -16.12 34.52 -4.56
N VAL A 603 -14.92 34.93 -4.24
CA VAL A 603 -13.74 34.85 -5.11
C VAL A 603 -12.74 33.84 -4.60
N PRO A 604 -12.19 32.98 -5.49
CA PRO A 604 -11.15 32.05 -5.12
C PRO A 604 -9.83 32.78 -4.84
N ARG A 605 -9.10 32.32 -3.83
CA ARG A 605 -7.77 32.82 -3.50
C ARG A 605 -6.76 32.38 -4.55
N LYS A 606 -6.04 33.30 -5.13
CA LYS A 606 -5.05 33.08 -6.19
C LYS A 606 -3.95 32.09 -5.77
N ASP A 607 -3.45 32.19 -4.54
CA ASP A 607 -2.43 31.33 -3.95
C ASP A 607 -2.90 29.87 -3.72
N ARG A 608 -4.19 29.56 -3.81
CA ARG A 608 -4.77 28.24 -3.56
C ARG A 608 -5.40 27.57 -4.78
N VAL A 609 -5.51 28.28 -5.91
CA VAL A 609 -6.11 27.75 -7.16
C VAL A 609 -5.36 26.53 -7.67
N GLU A 610 -4.02 26.58 -7.71
CA GLU A 610 -3.20 25.47 -8.19
C GLU A 610 -3.39 24.21 -7.32
N ARG A 611 -3.38 24.38 -6.00
CA ARG A 611 -3.60 23.29 -5.05
C ARG A 611 -4.99 22.65 -5.21
N MET A 612 -6.00 23.46 -5.48
CA MET A 612 -7.37 22.98 -5.76
C MET A 612 -7.41 22.17 -7.05
N ALA A 613 -6.80 22.66 -8.13
CA ALA A 613 -6.73 21.97 -9.40
C ALA A 613 -5.97 20.63 -9.30
N GLU A 614 -4.84 20.60 -8.58
CA GLU A 614 -4.08 19.38 -8.31
C GLU A 614 -4.85 18.36 -7.45
N GLY A 615 -5.61 18.83 -6.46
CA GLY A 615 -6.52 17.97 -5.69
C GLY A 615 -7.61 17.32 -6.57
N ALA A 616 -8.17 18.09 -7.51
CA ALA A 616 -9.17 17.57 -8.44
C ALA A 616 -8.55 16.55 -9.42
N LYS A 617 -7.35 16.80 -9.95
CA LYS A 617 -6.62 15.83 -10.78
C LYS A 617 -6.37 14.51 -10.02
N LYS A 618 -5.90 14.60 -8.76
CA LYS A 618 -5.67 13.41 -7.93
C LYS A 618 -6.95 12.60 -7.75
N PHE A 619 -8.05 13.25 -7.41
CA PHE A 619 -9.34 12.59 -7.25
C PHE A 619 -9.80 11.90 -8.54
N LEU A 620 -9.74 12.59 -9.68
CA LEU A 620 -10.15 12.06 -10.97
C LEU A 620 -9.26 10.88 -11.39
N ALA A 621 -7.94 10.97 -11.19
CA ALA A 621 -6.99 9.91 -11.48
C ALA A 621 -7.30 8.63 -10.68
N ILE A 622 -7.49 8.74 -9.35
CA ILE A 622 -7.82 7.58 -8.51
C ILE A 622 -9.17 6.98 -8.93
N LYS A 623 -10.15 7.81 -9.28
CA LYS A 623 -11.46 7.37 -9.77
C LYS A 623 -11.36 6.61 -11.09
N GLU A 624 -10.53 7.07 -12.03
CA GLU A 624 -10.23 6.39 -13.31
C GLU A 624 -9.60 5.03 -13.07
N ILE A 625 -8.54 4.98 -12.24
CA ILE A 625 -7.84 3.74 -11.90
C ILE A 625 -8.78 2.74 -11.24
N LYS A 626 -9.60 3.18 -10.28
CA LYS A 626 -10.60 2.33 -9.61
C LYS A 626 -11.61 1.74 -10.61
N SER A 627 -12.06 2.52 -11.58
CA SER A 627 -12.97 2.03 -12.62
C SER A 627 -12.30 0.99 -13.52
N SER A 628 -11.03 1.19 -13.86
CA SER A 628 -10.21 0.28 -14.68
C SER A 628 -9.79 -0.99 -13.92
N ALA A 629 -9.68 -0.94 -12.57
CA ALA A 629 -9.31 -2.07 -11.73
C ALA A 629 -10.30 -3.24 -11.79
N SER A 630 -11.53 -2.99 -12.23
CA SER A 630 -12.53 -4.04 -12.45
C SER A 630 -12.21 -4.94 -13.65
N SER A 631 -11.46 -4.44 -14.62
CA SER A 631 -11.10 -5.13 -15.87
C SER A 631 -9.66 -5.64 -15.92
N LYS A 632 -8.74 -5.10 -15.10
CA LYS A 632 -7.32 -5.46 -15.07
C LYS A 632 -7.01 -6.32 -13.84
N SER A 633 -6.54 -7.56 -14.08
CA SER A 633 -6.24 -8.53 -13.00
C SER A 633 -5.20 -8.01 -12.00
N GLU A 634 -4.25 -7.21 -12.47
CA GLU A 634 -3.12 -6.65 -11.73
C GLU A 634 -3.55 -5.65 -10.65
N LEU A 635 -4.71 -5.00 -10.82
CA LEU A 635 -5.21 -3.98 -9.89
C LEU A 635 -6.26 -4.51 -8.90
N LYS A 636 -6.65 -5.79 -9.00
CA LYS A 636 -7.67 -6.37 -8.11
C LYS A 636 -7.27 -6.34 -6.64
N THR A 637 -6.00 -6.59 -6.36
CA THR A 637 -5.42 -6.62 -5.00
C THR A 637 -5.49 -5.24 -4.32
N TYR A 638 -5.45 -4.15 -5.11
CA TYR A 638 -5.48 -2.77 -4.61
C TYR A 638 -6.86 -2.16 -4.46
N ARG A 639 -7.92 -2.90 -4.78
CA ARG A 639 -9.28 -2.35 -4.78
C ARG A 639 -9.66 -1.68 -3.45
N LYS A 640 -9.34 -2.32 -2.34
CA LYS A 640 -9.64 -1.78 -0.99
C LYS A 640 -8.84 -0.50 -0.72
N ARG A 641 -7.55 -0.50 -1.02
CA ARG A 641 -6.69 0.68 -0.87
C ARG A 641 -7.14 1.84 -1.77
N LEU A 642 -7.46 1.57 -3.05
CA LEU A 642 -7.99 2.58 -3.96
C LEU A 642 -9.34 3.15 -3.51
N GLU A 643 -10.15 2.36 -2.78
CA GLU A 643 -11.39 2.85 -2.16
C GLU A 643 -11.12 3.79 -1.00
N GLU A 644 -10.14 3.49 -0.16
CA GLU A 644 -9.68 4.35 0.94
C GLU A 644 -9.04 5.62 0.40
N ASP A 645 -8.10 5.50 -0.55
CA ASP A 645 -7.45 6.64 -1.22
C ASP A 645 -8.47 7.55 -1.93
N LEU A 646 -9.52 6.98 -2.54
CA LEU A 646 -10.57 7.75 -3.19
C LEU A 646 -11.41 8.53 -2.17
N LYS A 647 -11.78 7.94 -1.04
CA LYS A 647 -12.50 8.61 0.03
C LYS A 647 -11.67 9.76 0.62
N GLU A 648 -10.38 9.51 0.85
CA GLU A 648 -9.46 10.54 1.34
C GLU A 648 -9.32 11.69 0.32
N ALA A 649 -9.09 11.36 -0.95
CA ALA A 649 -8.99 12.37 -2.02
C ALA A 649 -10.29 13.16 -2.21
N ASP A 650 -11.45 12.52 -2.02
CA ASP A 650 -12.77 13.16 -2.05
C ASP A 650 -12.94 14.19 -0.93
N SER A 651 -12.65 13.80 0.30
CA SER A 651 -12.70 14.67 1.49
C SER A 651 -11.70 15.83 1.37
N ASN A 652 -10.46 15.52 1.00
CA ASN A 652 -9.41 16.51 0.82
C ASN A 652 -9.74 17.54 -0.26
N LEU A 653 -10.33 17.11 -1.39
CA LEU A 653 -10.73 18.03 -2.46
C LEU A 653 -11.83 18.99 -1.98
N ASN A 654 -12.82 18.50 -1.24
CA ASN A 654 -13.86 19.35 -0.68
C ASN A 654 -13.25 20.40 0.25
N THR A 655 -12.36 20.01 1.15
CA THR A 655 -11.65 20.93 2.05
C THR A 655 -10.84 21.97 1.28
N VAL A 656 -10.09 21.56 0.25
CA VAL A 656 -9.27 22.49 -0.54
C VAL A 656 -10.13 23.48 -1.34
N ILE A 657 -11.30 23.04 -1.85
CA ILE A 657 -12.26 23.93 -2.51
C ILE A 657 -12.78 24.98 -1.51
N GLU A 658 -13.20 24.58 -0.29
CA GLU A 658 -13.62 25.51 0.74
C GLU A 658 -12.53 26.53 1.09
N LEU A 659 -11.31 26.09 1.24
CA LEU A 659 -10.15 26.93 1.55
C LEU A 659 -9.80 27.89 0.41
N CYS A 660 -10.02 27.45 -0.82
CA CYS A 660 -9.81 28.27 -2.01
C CYS A 660 -10.87 29.34 -2.13
N TYR A 661 -12.15 28.99 -2.01
CA TYR A 661 -13.30 29.91 -2.09
C TYR A 661 -13.57 30.55 -0.73
N SER A 662 -12.70 31.47 -0.31
CA SER A 662 -12.75 32.07 1.03
C SER A 662 -12.75 33.59 1.07
N LEU A 663 -12.67 34.30 -0.07
CA LEU A 663 -12.75 35.76 -0.13
C LEU A 663 -14.17 36.20 -0.54
N ILE A 664 -14.93 36.77 0.38
CA ILE A 664 -16.27 37.28 0.08
C ILE A 664 -16.23 38.80 -0.04
N TYR A 665 -16.59 39.31 -1.22
CA TYR A 665 -16.71 40.74 -1.53
C TYR A 665 -18.14 41.20 -1.37
N TYR A 666 -18.32 42.42 -0.87
CA TYR A 666 -19.61 43.02 -0.59
C TYR A 666 -19.58 44.55 -0.82
N PRO A 667 -20.70 45.19 -1.18
CA PRO A 667 -20.78 46.62 -1.37
C PRO A 667 -20.77 47.34 0.00
N PHE A 668 -19.98 48.42 0.09
CA PHE A 668 -19.90 49.26 1.29
C PHE A 668 -19.71 50.73 0.92
N LYS A 669 -20.72 51.52 1.13
CA LYS A 669 -20.78 52.95 0.67
C LYS A 669 -20.48 53.01 -0.85
N THR A 670 -19.43 53.71 -1.22
CA THR A 670 -18.96 53.87 -2.61
C THR A 670 -17.91 52.84 -3.03
N GLU A 671 -17.54 51.96 -2.13
CA GLU A 671 -16.44 50.96 -2.31
C GLU A 671 -16.99 49.53 -2.33
N VAL A 672 -16.17 48.63 -2.80
CA VAL A 672 -16.37 47.19 -2.63
C VAL A 672 -15.27 46.66 -1.68
N LYS A 673 -15.69 46.17 -0.52
CA LYS A 673 -14.80 45.59 0.50
C LYS A 673 -14.85 44.06 0.48
N HIS A 674 -13.89 43.42 1.09
CA HIS A 674 -13.89 41.99 1.26
C HIS A 674 -13.67 41.60 2.73
N VAL A 675 -14.05 40.34 3.05
CA VAL A 675 -13.74 39.67 4.30
C VAL A 675 -13.41 38.22 3.99
N THR A 676 -12.49 37.63 4.78
CA THR A 676 -12.09 36.25 4.63
C THR A 676 -13.04 35.35 5.42
N VAL A 677 -13.55 34.32 4.74
CA VAL A 677 -14.32 33.22 5.35
C VAL A 677 -13.36 32.31 6.10
N GLN A 678 -13.50 32.18 7.42
CA GLN A 678 -12.63 31.35 8.26
C GLN A 678 -13.14 29.91 8.36
N GLU A 679 -12.23 28.95 8.59
CA GLU A 679 -12.54 27.52 8.66
C GLU A 679 -13.39 27.15 9.88
N GLY A 680 -13.16 27.81 11.00
CA GLY A 680 -13.63 27.40 12.33
C GLY A 680 -14.85 28.14 12.84
N TYR A 681 -15.78 28.60 12.00
CA TYR A 681 -17.03 29.22 12.50
C TYR A 681 -17.90 28.20 13.24
N LYS A 682 -18.07 28.41 14.56
CA LYS A 682 -18.96 27.58 15.37
C LYS A 682 -20.40 27.64 14.85
N GLY A 683 -21.01 26.47 14.65
CA GLY A 683 -22.39 26.34 14.22
C GLY A 683 -22.63 26.34 12.71
N ALA A 684 -21.60 26.59 11.88
CA ALA A 684 -21.75 26.48 10.43
C ALA A 684 -21.65 25.02 9.96
N LYS A 685 -22.67 24.52 9.28
CA LYS A 685 -22.74 23.16 8.73
C LYS A 685 -22.16 23.04 7.32
N ASN A 686 -22.14 24.14 6.57
CA ASN A 686 -21.71 24.16 5.15
C ASN A 686 -21.07 25.51 4.78
N LEU A 687 -20.50 25.59 3.58
CA LEU A 687 -19.82 26.79 3.10
C LEU A 687 -20.72 28.03 2.98
N PRO A 688 -21.98 27.95 2.48
CA PRO A 688 -22.91 29.09 2.51
C PRO A 688 -23.15 29.66 3.90
N GLU A 689 -23.31 28.85 4.93
CA GLU A 689 -23.44 29.30 6.31
C GLU A 689 -22.15 29.98 6.80
N LYS A 690 -20.97 29.48 6.46
CA LYS A 690 -19.68 30.11 6.75
C LYS A 690 -19.62 31.52 6.10
N VAL A 691 -20.04 31.64 4.84
CA VAL A 691 -20.16 32.93 4.13
C VAL A 691 -21.11 33.86 4.83
N TYR A 692 -22.29 33.37 5.22
CA TYR A 692 -23.27 34.14 5.95
C TYR A 692 -22.73 34.67 7.29
N ILE A 693 -22.08 33.82 8.08
CA ILE A 693 -21.48 34.21 9.38
C ILE A 693 -20.36 35.26 9.16
N ALA A 694 -19.55 35.13 8.11
CA ALA A 694 -18.52 36.10 7.78
C ALA A 694 -19.14 37.48 7.47
N LEU A 695 -20.24 37.50 6.71
CA LEU A 695 -20.96 38.74 6.37
C LEU A 695 -21.68 39.34 7.59
N ARG A 696 -22.18 38.52 8.51
CA ARG A 696 -22.83 38.93 9.74
C ARG A 696 -21.83 39.47 10.78
N ASP A 697 -20.86 38.63 11.17
CA ASP A 697 -20.02 38.86 12.35
C ASP A 697 -18.78 39.71 12.05
N LYS A 698 -18.17 39.51 10.89
CA LYS A 698 -16.94 40.22 10.52
C LYS A 698 -17.23 41.48 9.71
N ALA A 699 -18.00 41.34 8.65
CA ALA A 699 -18.38 42.47 7.80
C ALA A 699 -19.44 43.35 8.39
N ARG A 700 -20.28 42.85 9.32
CA ARG A 700 -21.49 43.48 9.84
C ARG A 700 -22.40 43.98 8.72
N LYS A 701 -22.40 43.26 7.60
CA LYS A 701 -23.14 43.63 6.41
C LYS A 701 -24.56 43.07 6.43
N ILE A 702 -24.75 41.88 6.96
CA ILE A 702 -26.06 41.26 7.20
C ILE A 702 -26.33 41.33 8.71
N VAL A 703 -27.54 41.71 9.10
CA VAL A 703 -27.92 41.83 10.50
C VAL A 703 -29.16 41.01 10.84
N GLU A 704 -29.13 40.30 11.98
CA GLU A 704 -30.24 39.49 12.51
C GLU A 704 -31.10 40.32 13.50
N LYS A 705 -30.60 41.49 13.93
CA LYS A 705 -31.31 42.46 14.74
C LYS A 705 -30.94 43.87 14.25
N LEU A 706 -31.93 44.73 14.08
CA LEU A 706 -31.75 46.12 13.66
C LEU A 706 -32.23 47.03 14.78
N ASP A 707 -31.40 48.03 15.15
CA ASP A 707 -31.77 49.00 16.19
C ASP A 707 -32.87 49.92 15.65
N PRO A 708 -34.01 50.07 16.31
CA PRO A 708 -35.05 50.99 15.91
C PRO A 708 -34.59 52.49 15.86
N GLU A 709 -33.64 52.90 16.69
CA GLU A 709 -33.07 54.23 16.61
C GLU A 709 -32.30 54.46 15.29
N TYR A 710 -31.64 53.43 14.79
CA TYR A 710 -30.97 53.47 13.48
C TYR A 710 -31.98 53.74 12.34
N ILE A 711 -33.18 53.12 12.39
CA ILE A 711 -34.24 53.37 11.41
C ILE A 711 -34.67 54.82 11.49
N LYS A 712 -34.94 55.36 12.69
CA LYS A 712 -35.35 56.75 12.93
C LYS A 712 -34.31 57.76 12.43
N ASP A 713 -33.04 57.53 12.79
CA ASP A 713 -32.00 58.55 12.62
C ASP A 713 -31.34 58.50 11.23
N GLU A 714 -31.21 57.32 10.64
CA GLU A 714 -30.48 57.17 9.39
C GLU A 714 -31.39 56.91 8.18
N VAL A 715 -32.53 56.21 8.34
CA VAL A 715 -33.32 55.70 7.22
C VAL A 715 -34.59 56.46 6.98
N LEU A 716 -35.34 56.75 8.03
CA LEU A 716 -36.62 57.42 7.96
C LEU A 716 -36.44 58.94 7.92
N LYS A 717 -36.17 59.51 6.74
CA LYS A 717 -36.04 61.00 6.55
C LYS A 717 -37.33 61.68 6.09
N GLU A 718 -38.30 60.93 5.61
CA GLU A 718 -39.59 61.28 5.15
C GLU A 718 -40.55 60.10 5.36
N GLU A 719 -41.89 60.35 5.31
CA GLU A 719 -42.87 59.27 5.44
C GLU A 719 -42.72 58.30 4.25
N LYS A 720 -42.53 57.03 4.59
CA LYS A 720 -42.39 55.95 3.61
C LYS A 720 -43.24 54.75 4.02
N THR A 721 -43.67 54.01 3.05
CA THR A 721 -44.26 52.68 3.31
C THR A 721 -43.20 51.71 3.84
N PHE A 722 -43.64 50.71 4.56
CA PHE A 722 -42.77 49.66 5.08
C PHE A 722 -42.01 48.94 3.94
N LYS A 723 -42.68 48.77 2.77
CA LYS A 723 -42.05 48.24 1.57
C LYS A 723 -40.89 49.13 1.09
N GLU A 724 -41.12 50.45 0.96
CA GLU A 724 -40.09 51.41 0.52
C GLU A 724 -38.89 51.44 1.50
N ILE A 725 -39.14 51.38 2.81
CA ILE A 725 -38.07 51.28 3.81
C ILE A 725 -37.23 50.02 3.57
N PHE A 726 -37.87 48.84 3.30
CA PHE A 726 -37.18 47.60 3.03
C PHE A 726 -36.38 47.68 1.70
N GLU A 727 -36.90 48.37 0.69
CA GLU A 727 -36.20 48.58 -0.59
C GLU A 727 -34.96 49.48 -0.40
N VAL A 728 -35.01 50.52 0.44
CA VAL A 728 -33.83 51.34 0.80
C VAL A 728 -32.68 50.49 1.33
N PHE A 729 -32.93 49.49 2.20
CA PHE A 729 -31.92 48.58 2.70
C PHE A 729 -31.35 47.67 1.63
N GLN A 730 -32.12 47.37 0.56
CA GLN A 730 -31.66 46.54 -0.58
C GLN A 730 -30.87 47.35 -1.61
N GLU A 731 -31.13 48.63 -1.73
CA GLU A 731 -30.54 49.51 -2.74
C GLU A 731 -29.26 50.20 -2.24
N ALA A 732 -29.25 50.70 -1.02
CA ALA A 732 -28.16 51.54 -0.51
C ALA A 732 -27.03 50.76 0.17
N PRO A 733 -25.81 50.70 -0.40
CA PRO A 733 -24.68 49.99 0.17
C PRO A 733 -24.18 50.52 1.52
N SER A 734 -24.55 51.74 1.90
CA SER A 734 -24.19 52.35 3.19
C SER A 734 -24.95 51.73 4.36
N TYR A 735 -26.07 51.07 4.12
CA TYR A 735 -26.87 50.45 5.18
C TYR A 735 -26.57 48.96 5.35
N PRO A 736 -26.69 48.41 6.58
CA PRO A 736 -26.69 46.99 6.80
C PRO A 736 -27.92 46.34 6.16
N LEU A 737 -27.77 45.13 5.64
CA LEU A 737 -28.89 44.38 5.03
C LEU A 737 -29.58 43.55 6.12
N PRO A 738 -30.86 43.75 6.46
CA PRO A 738 -31.63 42.85 7.31
C PRO A 738 -31.66 41.43 6.70
N LYS A 739 -31.47 40.41 7.51
CA LYS A 739 -31.45 38.97 7.10
C LYS A 739 -32.70 38.62 6.27
N ASN A 740 -33.83 39.11 6.71
CA ASN A 740 -35.13 38.96 6.05
C ASN A 740 -36.04 40.13 6.43
N LYS A 741 -37.20 40.14 5.85
CA LYS A 741 -38.21 41.21 6.09
C LYS A 741 -38.71 41.19 7.55
N GLN A 742 -38.71 40.04 8.23
CA GLN A 742 -39.15 39.93 9.63
C GLN A 742 -38.26 40.74 10.57
N VAL A 743 -36.93 40.70 10.37
CA VAL A 743 -35.97 41.49 11.17
C VAL A 743 -36.28 42.99 11.12
N LEU A 744 -36.66 43.51 9.96
CA LEU A 744 -37.09 44.90 9.83
C LEU A 744 -38.46 45.14 10.51
N ALA A 745 -39.40 44.20 10.35
CA ALA A 745 -40.73 44.27 10.96
C ALA A 745 -40.66 44.31 12.51
N ASP A 746 -39.81 43.42 13.07
CA ASP A 746 -39.60 43.40 14.52
C ASP A 746 -38.99 44.71 15.04
N SER A 747 -38.02 45.25 14.32
CA SER A 747 -37.39 46.54 14.68
C SER A 747 -38.36 47.72 14.55
N VAL A 748 -39.17 47.73 13.49
CA VAL A 748 -40.21 48.76 13.33
C VAL A 748 -41.23 48.65 14.43
N ASN A 749 -41.67 47.44 14.82
CA ASN A 749 -42.63 47.23 15.88
C ASN A 749 -42.08 47.67 17.25
N GLU A 750 -40.81 47.37 17.52
CA GLU A 750 -40.09 47.84 18.72
C GLU A 750 -39.95 49.37 18.74
N GLY A 751 -39.67 50.01 17.61
CA GLY A 751 -39.53 51.44 17.46
C GLY A 751 -40.85 52.14 17.65
N VAL A 752 -41.96 51.63 17.18
CA VAL A 752 -43.32 52.13 17.41
C VAL A 752 -43.70 52.05 18.89
N GLU A 753 -43.40 50.91 19.53
CA GLU A 753 -43.65 50.69 20.96
C GLU A 753 -42.90 51.72 21.84
N LYS A 754 -41.63 51.98 21.47
CA LYS A 754 -40.80 53.02 22.14
C LYS A 754 -41.16 54.46 21.79
N GLY A 755 -42.10 54.70 20.87
CA GLY A 755 -42.48 56.01 20.42
C GLY A 755 -41.38 56.73 19.62
N LEU A 756 -40.52 56.02 18.91
CA LEU A 756 -39.50 56.64 18.06
C LEU A 756 -40.04 57.13 16.72
N PHE A 757 -41.07 56.52 16.23
CA PHE A 757 -41.87 56.86 15.03
C PHE A 757 -43.21 56.13 15.12
N ALA A 758 -44.19 56.56 14.30
CA ALA A 758 -45.49 55.85 14.27
C ALA A 758 -45.64 54.99 13.03
N VAL A 759 -46.55 54.00 13.08
CA VAL A 759 -47.05 53.28 11.90
C VAL A 759 -48.52 53.54 11.71
N TYR A 760 -48.90 53.89 10.49
CA TYR A 760 -50.28 54.15 10.11
C TYR A 760 -50.77 53.12 9.07
N ILE A 761 -51.93 52.51 9.33
CA ILE A 761 -52.63 51.57 8.48
C ILE A 761 -53.73 52.30 7.71
N GLY A 762 -53.36 52.86 6.52
CA GLY A 762 -54.29 53.63 5.68
C GLY A 762 -53.57 54.53 4.71
N GLY A 763 -54.31 55.33 3.92
CA GLY A 763 -53.72 56.28 3.01
C GLY A 763 -53.21 57.54 3.78
N ILE A 764 -51.99 58.00 3.43
CA ILE A 764 -51.32 59.09 4.11
C ILE A 764 -52.18 60.41 4.15
N GLY A 765 -53.00 60.62 3.14
CA GLY A 765 -53.92 61.78 3.09
C GLY A 765 -54.92 61.81 4.27
N ASP A 766 -55.29 60.70 4.85
CA ASP A 766 -56.16 60.64 6.04
C ASP A 766 -55.60 61.39 7.24
N LEU A 767 -54.25 61.41 7.36
CA LEU A 767 -53.50 62.01 8.46
C LEU A 767 -53.44 63.55 8.36
N GLU A 768 -53.66 64.10 7.14
CA GLU A 768 -53.68 65.52 6.88
C GLU A 768 -55.02 66.16 7.31
N GLN A 769 -56.13 65.40 7.16
CA GLN A 769 -57.50 65.88 7.39
C GLN A 769 -58.22 65.08 8.49
N ILE A 770 -57.66 65.12 9.76
CA ILE A 770 -58.30 64.50 10.90
C ILE A 770 -59.49 65.36 11.40
N ASN A 771 -60.69 64.74 11.34
CA ASN A 771 -61.95 65.39 11.71
C ASN A 771 -62.84 64.45 12.56
N ILE A 772 -64.00 64.87 12.99
CA ILE A 772 -64.94 64.15 13.83
C ILE A 772 -65.43 62.83 13.18
N GLU A 773 -65.50 62.80 11.83
CA GLU A 773 -66.02 61.65 11.14
C GLU A 773 -64.97 60.50 11.00
N ASN A 774 -63.71 60.87 10.87
CA ASN A 774 -62.61 59.85 10.56
C ASN A 774 -61.69 59.58 11.76
N TYR A 775 -61.72 60.41 12.88
CA TYR A 775 -60.75 60.32 14.00
C TYR A 775 -60.72 58.91 14.65
N LYS A 776 -61.85 58.21 14.81
CA LYS A 776 -61.94 56.88 15.37
C LYS A 776 -61.17 55.83 14.44
N ARG A 777 -61.47 55.89 13.14
CA ARG A 777 -60.81 55.05 12.14
C ARG A 777 -59.32 55.36 12.07
N VAL A 778 -58.94 56.66 12.06
CA VAL A 778 -57.52 57.05 12.04
C VAL A 778 -56.81 56.62 13.34
N GLY A 779 -57.46 56.87 14.51
CA GLY A 779 -56.88 56.52 15.80
C GLY A 779 -56.75 55.00 16.03
N SER A 780 -57.70 54.20 15.55
CA SER A 780 -57.58 52.76 15.63
C SER A 780 -56.44 52.19 14.72
N ASN A 781 -56.17 52.87 13.63
CA ASN A 781 -55.16 52.48 12.65
C ASN A 781 -53.78 53.18 12.79
N PHE A 782 -53.66 54.06 13.84
CA PHE A 782 -52.44 54.81 14.14
C PHE A 782 -51.77 54.27 15.40
N TYR A 783 -50.53 53.69 15.21
CA TYR A 783 -49.75 53.03 16.25
C TYR A 783 -48.52 53.91 16.62
N PHE A 784 -48.58 54.50 17.83
CA PHE A 784 -47.48 55.27 18.39
C PHE A 784 -47.49 55.06 19.93
N GLY A 785 -46.37 54.64 20.49
CA GLY A 785 -46.23 54.19 21.87
C GLY A 785 -46.94 52.86 22.17
N ARG A 786 -47.39 52.14 21.22
CA ARG A 786 -48.06 50.84 21.35
C ARG A 786 -47.71 49.90 20.20
N ARG A 787 -47.51 48.59 20.46
CA ARG A 787 -47.13 47.58 19.49
C ARG A 787 -48.25 47.26 18.51
N LEU A 788 -47.92 46.94 17.27
CA LEU A 788 -48.80 46.33 16.29
C LEU A 788 -48.88 44.81 16.54
N GLU A 789 -50.10 44.26 16.67
CA GLU A 789 -50.32 42.85 16.94
C GLU A 789 -49.82 41.95 15.81
N GLU A 790 -50.10 42.28 14.54
CA GLU A 790 -49.65 41.54 13.38
C GLU A 790 -48.37 42.08 12.73
N GLY A 791 -47.67 43.06 13.33
CA GLY A 791 -46.54 43.76 12.73
C GLY A 791 -46.85 44.59 11.48
N PRO A 792 -45.84 45.31 10.94
CA PRO A 792 -46.05 46.18 9.79
C PRO A 792 -46.15 45.38 8.47
N LYS A 793 -47.13 45.75 7.61
CA LYS A 793 -47.31 45.20 6.26
C LYS A 793 -46.84 46.20 5.22
N ASP A 794 -46.60 45.76 3.99
CA ASP A 794 -46.00 46.51 2.87
C ASP A 794 -46.61 47.89 2.61
N ALA A 795 -47.92 48.03 2.74
CA ALA A 795 -48.65 49.27 2.49
C ALA A 795 -48.75 50.18 3.73
N HIS A 796 -48.21 49.78 4.91
CA HIS A 796 -48.26 50.58 6.11
C HIS A 796 -47.19 51.68 6.07
N TYR A 797 -47.59 52.92 6.39
CA TYR A 797 -46.69 54.09 6.44
C TYR A 797 -45.97 54.20 7.77
N LEU A 798 -44.65 54.39 7.72
CA LEU A 798 -43.90 54.87 8.87
C LEU A 798 -43.92 56.40 8.88
N ILE A 799 -44.28 56.99 10.04
CA ILE A 799 -44.48 58.39 10.21
C ILE A 799 -43.40 58.95 11.15
N LEU A 800 -42.75 60.05 10.76
CA LEU A 800 -41.72 60.72 11.57
C LEU A 800 -42.25 61.08 12.98
N LYS A 801 -41.35 61.01 13.98
CA LYS A 801 -41.70 61.22 15.38
C LYS A 801 -42.43 62.51 15.62
N ASP A 802 -41.90 63.62 15.10
CA ASP A 802 -42.50 64.98 15.34
C ASP A 802 -43.90 65.02 14.73
N LYS A 803 -44.11 64.48 13.56
CA LYS A 803 -45.42 64.42 12.94
C LYS A 803 -46.37 63.45 13.64
N ALA A 804 -45.84 62.36 14.16
CA ALA A 804 -46.59 61.38 14.95
C ALA A 804 -47.12 62.01 16.29
N GLU A 805 -46.31 62.80 16.95
CA GLU A 805 -46.69 63.54 18.12
C GLU A 805 -47.77 64.58 17.81
N GLU A 806 -47.65 65.28 16.67
CA GLU A 806 -48.67 66.21 16.21
C GLU A 806 -50.02 65.54 15.91
N ILE A 807 -49.99 64.41 15.21
CA ILE A 807 -51.17 63.61 14.90
C ILE A 807 -51.81 63.08 16.18
N GLU A 808 -51.04 62.61 17.15
CA GLU A 808 -51.51 62.09 18.44
C GLU A 808 -52.26 63.24 19.20
N LYS A 809 -51.65 64.43 19.20
CA LYS A 809 -52.28 65.63 19.84
C LYS A 809 -53.61 66.01 19.13
N LYS A 810 -53.62 65.94 17.79
CA LYS A 810 -54.86 66.18 17.01
C LYS A 810 -55.91 65.12 17.30
N LEU A 811 -55.61 63.88 17.37
CA LEU A 811 -56.54 62.81 17.70
C LEU A 811 -57.08 62.92 19.09
N LYS A 812 -56.26 63.27 20.10
CA LYS A 812 -56.68 63.56 21.46
C LYS A 812 -57.66 64.78 21.54
N LYS A 813 -57.26 65.83 20.84
CA LYS A 813 -58.11 67.10 20.82
C LYS A 813 -59.48 66.86 20.16
N VAL A 814 -59.55 66.14 19.05
CA VAL A 814 -60.81 65.80 18.39
C VAL A 814 -61.62 64.83 19.24
N GLY A 815 -60.93 63.83 19.91
CA GLY A 815 -61.58 62.92 20.84
C GLY A 815 -62.17 63.58 22.07
N GLU A 816 -61.49 64.54 22.71
CA GLU A 816 -62.03 65.36 23.83
C GLU A 816 -63.20 66.21 23.49
N THR A 817 -63.26 66.72 22.20
CA THR A 817 -64.42 67.51 21.70
C THR A 817 -65.63 66.59 21.57
N VAL A 818 -65.46 65.30 21.15
CA VAL A 818 -66.56 64.36 21.03
C VAL A 818 -67.04 63.80 22.39
N ILE A 819 -66.13 63.71 23.42
CA ILE A 819 -66.48 63.25 24.75
C ILE A 819 -67.27 64.30 25.50
N ARG A 820 -67.07 65.59 25.29
CA ARG A 820 -67.91 66.70 25.87
C ARG A 820 -69.33 66.65 25.41
N ASP A 821 -69.59 66.01 24.22
CA ASP A 821 -71.00 65.93 23.68
C ASP A 821 -71.75 64.66 24.11
N ARG A 822 -71.04 63.60 24.77
CA ARG A 822 -71.75 62.41 25.23
C ARG A 822 -71.27 62.00 26.66
N GLY A 823 -71.99 62.45 27.69
CA GLY A 823 -71.84 62.02 29.08
C GLY A 823 -72.38 60.59 29.28
N GLY A 824 -71.72 59.81 30.12
CA GLY A 824 -72.37 58.84 31.00
C GLY A 824 -72.15 57.38 30.81
N GLY A 825 -71.47 56.73 31.72
CA GLY A 825 -71.97 55.50 32.34
C GLY A 825 -71.32 54.17 32.12
N GLY A 826 -70.73 53.62 33.16
CA GLY A 826 -70.75 52.19 33.54
C GLY A 826 -69.66 51.22 32.99
N GLY A 827 -69.12 50.55 33.77
CA GLY A 827 -68.40 49.88 34.75
C GLY A 827 -68.56 48.35 34.72
N PHE A 828 -67.55 47.62 35.26
CA PHE A 828 -67.48 46.22 35.65
C PHE A 828 -66.99 45.28 34.53
N GLY A 829 -66.15 44.21 34.76
CA GLY A 829 -65.55 43.60 35.94
C GLY A 829 -64.64 42.42 35.56
N ALA A 830 -63.78 42.04 36.48
CA ALA A 830 -62.78 41.02 36.37
C ALA A 830 -63.26 39.61 36.48
N GLY A 831 -62.53 38.64 35.97
CA GLY A 831 -62.64 37.24 36.31
C GLY A 831 -61.60 36.38 35.64
N GLY A 832 -60.57 35.96 36.37
CA GLY A 832 -59.57 35.05 35.92
C GLY A 832 -60.00 33.61 36.14
N ASP A 833 -59.47 32.72 35.38
CA ASP A 833 -59.43 31.28 35.68
C ASP A 833 -58.13 30.66 35.19
N GLU A 834 -57.28 30.21 36.14
CA GLU A 834 -56.08 29.42 35.91
C GLU A 834 -56.55 27.98 35.64
N ARG A 835 -56.22 27.38 34.50
CA ARG A 835 -56.38 25.94 34.22
C ARG A 835 -55.05 25.25 34.24
N VAL A 836 -54.94 24.20 35.08
CA VAL A 836 -53.78 23.29 35.17
C VAL A 836 -53.71 22.40 33.91
N PRO A 837 -52.54 22.26 33.29
CA PRO A 837 -52.40 21.41 32.11
C PRO A 837 -52.59 19.90 32.42
N SER A 838 -53.34 19.20 31.61
CA SER A 838 -53.54 17.74 31.75
C SER A 838 -52.41 17.00 30.96
N THR A 839 -51.73 16.05 31.61
CA THR A 839 -50.73 15.17 30.94
C THR A 839 -51.36 13.87 30.47
N VAL A 840 -51.05 13.42 29.29
CA VAL A 840 -51.49 12.14 28.68
C VAL A 840 -50.23 11.28 28.35
N THR A 841 -50.34 9.96 28.54
CA THR A 841 -49.29 9.02 28.19
C THR A 841 -49.75 8.19 26.98
N VAL A 842 -48.90 8.09 25.96
CA VAL A 842 -49.12 7.35 24.71
C VAL A 842 -48.11 6.22 24.58
N GLU A 843 -48.56 5.03 24.27
CA GLU A 843 -47.75 3.81 24.22
C GLU A 843 -47.72 3.15 22.82
N ASP A 844 -48.37 3.70 21.82
CA ASP A 844 -48.40 3.22 20.45
C ASP A 844 -48.30 4.38 19.42
N PHE A 845 -47.74 4.07 18.25
CA PHE A 845 -47.49 5.06 17.19
C PHE A 845 -48.76 5.58 16.50
N GLU A 846 -49.83 4.78 16.54
CA GLU A 846 -51.10 5.16 15.90
C GLU A 846 -51.80 6.22 16.72
N SER A 847 -51.83 6.04 18.04
CA SER A 847 -52.38 7.06 18.98
C SER A 847 -51.55 8.36 19.01
N LEU A 848 -50.25 8.29 18.68
CA LEU A 848 -49.43 9.48 18.68
C LEU A 848 -49.81 10.48 17.54
N SER A 849 -50.35 9.99 16.44
CA SER A 849 -50.78 10.84 15.31
C SER A 849 -51.98 11.72 15.61
N GLU A 850 -52.76 11.39 16.65
CA GLU A 850 -53.92 12.18 17.11
C GLU A 850 -53.49 13.38 17.98
N HIS A 851 -52.15 13.49 18.24
CA HIS A 851 -51.60 14.44 19.19
C HIS A 851 -50.58 15.39 18.55
N ALA A 852 -50.66 15.65 17.23
CA ALA A 852 -49.90 16.70 16.56
C ALA A 852 -50.10 18.06 17.25
N GLY A 853 -49.00 18.79 17.51
CA GLY A 853 -49.04 20.03 18.30
C GLY A 853 -48.95 19.86 19.82
N ALA A 854 -48.86 18.61 20.34
CA ALA A 854 -48.63 18.37 21.77
C ALA A 854 -47.14 18.44 22.13
N ILE A 855 -46.82 18.80 23.37
CA ILE A 855 -45.45 18.93 23.87
C ILE A 855 -45.01 17.61 24.53
N ILE A 856 -43.94 16.99 24.06
CA ILE A 856 -43.35 15.81 24.67
C ILE A 856 -42.46 16.23 25.84
N GLU A 857 -42.73 15.69 27.04
CA GLU A 857 -41.88 15.84 28.22
C GLU A 857 -40.85 14.73 28.38
N ASN A 858 -41.23 13.50 27.99
CA ASN A 858 -40.36 12.32 28.08
C ASN A 858 -40.68 11.31 26.95
N LEU A 859 -39.67 10.72 26.38
CA LEU A 859 -39.77 9.73 25.33
C LEU A 859 -38.85 8.54 25.66
N ASN A 860 -39.40 7.38 25.76
CA ASN A 860 -38.66 6.13 26.10
C ASN A 860 -38.82 5.09 25.00
N PHE A 861 -37.69 4.55 24.55
CA PHE A 861 -37.62 3.48 23.57
C PHE A 861 -36.99 2.23 24.19
N LYS A 862 -37.51 1.06 23.88
CA LYS A 862 -36.88 -0.24 24.17
C LYS A 862 -36.80 -1.07 22.92
N LEU A 863 -35.57 -1.48 22.56
CA LEU A 863 -35.26 -2.32 21.41
C LEU A 863 -34.79 -3.69 21.89
N LYS A 864 -35.36 -4.77 21.36
CA LYS A 864 -34.97 -6.14 21.68
C LYS A 864 -33.71 -6.61 20.96
N ASN A 865 -33.30 -5.93 19.91
CA ASN A 865 -32.15 -6.27 19.11
C ASN A 865 -31.34 -5.02 18.75
N SER A 866 -30.05 -4.98 19.09
CA SER A 866 -29.13 -3.86 18.79
C SER A 866 -28.91 -3.65 17.26
N GLN A 867 -29.12 -4.65 16.40
CA GLN A 867 -29.03 -4.49 14.94
C GLN A 867 -30.11 -3.54 14.39
N SER A 868 -31.28 -3.48 15.03
CA SER A 868 -32.36 -2.56 14.67
C SER A 868 -31.96 -1.10 14.96
N LEU A 869 -31.05 -0.86 15.91
CA LEU A 869 -30.58 0.47 16.30
C LEU A 869 -29.81 1.17 15.15
N GLN A 870 -29.05 0.43 14.38
CA GLN A 870 -28.27 0.96 13.24
C GLN A 870 -29.19 1.52 12.14
N SER A 871 -30.33 0.88 11.94
CA SER A 871 -31.33 1.29 10.93
C SER A 871 -32.12 2.54 11.35
N ILE A 872 -32.26 2.81 12.65
CA ILE A 872 -33.02 3.95 13.18
C ILE A 872 -32.12 5.07 13.72
N GLY A 873 -30.79 4.84 13.85
CA GLY A 873 -29.84 5.76 14.50
C GLY A 873 -29.84 7.17 13.90
N THR A 874 -29.89 7.30 12.57
CA THR A 874 -29.95 8.60 11.89
C THR A 874 -31.26 9.35 12.17
N LYS A 875 -32.37 8.63 12.33
CA LYS A 875 -33.69 9.21 12.61
C LYS A 875 -33.84 9.58 14.08
N LEU A 876 -33.21 8.82 14.99
CA LEU A 876 -33.15 9.17 16.43
C LEU A 876 -32.39 10.46 16.69
N THR A 877 -31.41 10.82 15.85
CA THR A 877 -30.65 12.07 15.99
C THR A 877 -31.55 13.30 15.90
N LEU A 878 -32.63 13.23 15.14
CA LEU A 878 -33.62 14.34 15.05
C LEU A 878 -34.39 14.55 16.36
N LEU A 879 -34.63 13.47 17.11
CA LEU A 879 -35.37 13.52 18.39
C LEU A 879 -34.47 13.91 19.57
N THR A 880 -33.15 14.05 19.39
CA THR A 880 -32.23 14.47 20.47
C THR A 880 -32.05 15.99 20.58
N ILE A 881 -32.73 16.76 19.74
CA ILE A 881 -32.70 18.24 19.80
C ILE A 881 -33.47 18.70 21.06
N GLY A 882 -32.79 19.43 21.96
CA GLY A 882 -33.38 19.92 23.20
C GLY A 882 -33.47 18.91 24.36
N VAL A 883 -32.87 17.73 24.22
CA VAL A 883 -32.77 16.73 25.31
C VAL A 883 -31.82 17.22 26.39
N THR A 884 -32.29 17.21 27.64
CA THR A 884 -31.52 17.63 28.84
C THR A 884 -30.93 16.46 29.61
N ASP A 885 -31.55 15.28 29.53
CA ASP A 885 -31.07 14.07 30.18
C ASP A 885 -31.29 12.87 29.25
N LEU A 886 -30.20 12.17 28.87
CA LEU A 886 -30.24 10.96 28.10
C LEU A 886 -29.74 9.78 28.93
N LYS A 887 -30.55 8.77 29.06
CA LYS A 887 -30.17 7.53 29.71
C LYS A 887 -30.24 6.38 28.70
N VAL A 888 -29.12 5.70 28.51
CA VAL A 888 -29.06 4.49 27.69
C VAL A 888 -28.77 3.31 28.60
N SER A 889 -29.60 2.29 28.53
CA SER A 889 -29.45 1.02 29.26
C SER A 889 -29.27 -0.13 28.27
N ALA A 890 -28.30 -0.99 28.50
CA ALA A 890 -28.10 -2.21 27.74
C ALA A 890 -28.17 -3.43 28.65
N GLN A 891 -28.95 -4.44 28.28
CA GLN A 891 -29.09 -5.69 29.04
C GLN A 891 -28.48 -6.86 28.27
N MET A 892 -27.51 -7.54 28.90
CA MET A 892 -26.71 -8.58 28.29
C MET A 892 -26.55 -9.76 29.27
N LYS A 893 -26.95 -10.95 28.87
CA LYS A 893 -26.81 -12.20 29.70
C LYS A 893 -27.31 -12.09 31.13
N GLY A 894 -28.33 -11.26 31.41
CA GLY A 894 -28.86 -11.08 32.76
C GLY A 894 -28.12 -10.03 33.61
N GLU A 895 -27.08 -9.39 33.08
CA GLU A 895 -26.42 -8.24 33.70
C GLU A 895 -26.88 -6.93 33.05
N ASN A 896 -27.20 -5.94 33.89
CA ASN A 896 -27.61 -4.61 33.44
C ASN A 896 -26.39 -3.68 33.37
N MET A 897 -26.11 -3.15 32.20
CA MET A 897 -25.20 -2.02 32.02
C MET A 897 -26.01 -0.74 31.88
N GLU A 898 -25.69 0.27 32.65
CA GLU A 898 -26.31 1.58 32.58
C GLU A 898 -25.27 2.65 32.26
N LEU A 899 -25.46 3.35 31.15
CA LEU A 899 -24.67 4.52 30.78
C LEU A 899 -25.55 5.76 30.95
N ARG A 900 -25.15 6.67 31.84
CA ARG A 900 -25.79 8.00 31.98
C ARG A 900 -24.93 9.07 31.33
N ILE A 901 -25.51 9.85 30.43
CA ILE A 901 -24.88 10.99 29.81
C ILE A 901 -25.70 12.21 30.21
N ASN A 902 -25.23 12.97 31.23
CA ASN A 902 -25.91 14.18 31.71
C ASN A 902 -25.34 15.40 30.96
N ASN A 903 -26.22 16.29 30.47
CA ASN A 903 -25.88 17.59 29.84
C ASN A 903 -24.88 17.51 28.66
N ALA A 904 -24.80 16.41 27.97
CA ALA A 904 -24.03 16.34 26.75
C ALA A 904 -24.86 16.84 25.57
N GLU A 905 -24.36 17.84 24.85
CA GLU A 905 -24.79 18.09 23.47
C GLU A 905 -24.49 16.81 22.66
N ILE A 906 -25.48 15.95 22.53
CA ILE A 906 -25.31 14.67 21.80
C ILE A 906 -25.35 14.98 20.31
N ARG A 907 -24.16 15.29 19.77
CA ARG A 907 -23.98 15.53 18.33
C ARG A 907 -23.81 14.23 17.52
N ASP A 908 -23.75 13.06 18.17
CA ASP A 908 -23.31 11.85 17.48
C ASP A 908 -23.96 10.58 18.02
N MET A 909 -25.27 10.44 17.84
CA MET A 909 -25.95 9.16 18.08
C MET A 909 -25.41 8.04 17.18
N SER A 910 -24.77 8.38 16.05
CA SER A 910 -24.09 7.41 15.19
C SER A 910 -22.93 6.70 15.91
N LYS A 911 -22.14 7.41 16.72
CA LYS A 911 -21.05 6.80 17.50
C LYS A 911 -21.56 5.87 18.61
N LEU A 912 -22.69 6.23 19.24
CA LEU A 912 -23.30 5.36 20.23
C LEU A 912 -23.86 4.07 19.59
N THR A 913 -24.46 4.20 18.41
CA THR A 913 -24.94 3.04 17.64
C THR A 913 -23.79 2.15 17.18
N ASP A 914 -22.66 2.72 16.77
CA ASP A 914 -21.45 1.98 16.38
C ASP A 914 -20.84 1.21 17.56
N VAL A 915 -20.73 1.85 18.74
CA VAL A 915 -20.24 1.21 19.98
C VAL A 915 -21.14 0.06 20.41
N LEU A 916 -22.47 0.24 20.36
CA LEU A 916 -23.43 -0.81 20.72
C LEU A 916 -23.44 -1.96 19.70
N HIS A 917 -23.19 -1.66 18.44
CA HIS A 917 -23.04 -2.66 17.38
C HIS A 917 -21.74 -3.48 17.54
N GLU A 918 -20.62 -2.82 17.85
CA GLU A 918 -19.36 -3.51 18.15
C GLU A 918 -19.48 -4.40 19.39
N LEU A 919 -20.15 -3.94 20.44
CA LEU A 919 -20.44 -4.76 21.62
C LEU A 919 -21.28 -5.99 21.27
N SER A 920 -22.29 -5.84 20.42
CA SER A 920 -23.12 -6.96 19.94
C SER A 920 -22.30 -8.00 19.16
N ASN A 921 -21.35 -7.54 18.32
CA ASN A 921 -20.47 -8.41 17.54
C ASN A 921 -19.45 -9.15 18.43
N ILE A 922 -18.93 -8.51 19.47
CA ILE A 922 -18.00 -9.12 20.43
C ILE A 922 -18.71 -10.23 21.23
N VAL A 923 -19.96 -10.01 21.61
CA VAL A 923 -20.73 -10.95 22.48
C VAL A 923 -21.43 -12.04 21.67
N GLN A 924 -21.58 -11.87 20.36
CA GLN A 924 -22.31 -12.79 19.45
C GLN A 924 -23.74 -13.13 19.90
N GLN A 925 -24.43 -12.21 20.60
CA GLN A 925 -25.82 -12.37 21.06
C GLN A 925 -26.58 -11.03 20.92
N PRO A 926 -27.91 -11.09 20.74
CA PRO A 926 -28.74 -9.89 20.75
C PRO A 926 -28.64 -9.14 22.09
N VAL A 927 -28.51 -7.83 22.03
CA VAL A 927 -28.46 -6.93 23.18
C VAL A 927 -29.76 -6.14 23.24
N GLU A 928 -30.49 -6.19 24.34
CA GLU A 928 -31.64 -5.29 24.56
C GLU A 928 -31.13 -3.89 24.93
N VAL A 929 -31.63 -2.86 24.23
CA VAL A 929 -31.24 -1.47 24.44
C VAL A 929 -32.45 -0.64 24.81
N GLY A 930 -32.38 0.07 25.95
CA GLY A 930 -33.33 1.09 26.35
C GLY A 930 -32.76 2.48 26.19
N ILE A 931 -33.50 3.41 25.61
CA ILE A 931 -33.14 4.82 25.41
C ILE A 931 -34.24 5.67 26.05
N ASP A 932 -33.86 6.52 26.98
CA ASP A 932 -34.75 7.41 27.71
C ASP A 932 -34.36 8.88 27.48
N LEU A 933 -35.23 9.66 26.86
CA LEU A 933 -35.02 11.04 26.49
C LEU A 933 -35.91 11.94 27.33
N LYS A 934 -35.34 12.90 28.06
CA LYS A 934 -36.10 13.87 28.84
C LYS A 934 -35.85 15.28 28.33
N TYR A 935 -36.90 16.04 28.14
CA TYR A 935 -36.91 17.43 27.66
C TYR A 935 -37.30 18.40 28.78
N GLU A 936 -36.43 19.35 29.12
CA GLU A 936 -36.66 20.31 30.22
C GLU A 936 -37.77 21.30 29.91
N ASN A 937 -37.84 21.77 28.68
CA ASN A 937 -38.86 22.71 28.19
C ASN A 937 -39.95 22.05 27.36
N GLY A 938 -39.92 20.72 27.22
CA GLY A 938 -40.74 19.96 26.30
C GLY A 938 -40.27 20.08 24.83
N PHE A 939 -40.70 19.14 24.02
CA PHE A 939 -40.46 19.10 22.59
C PHE A 939 -41.80 19.08 21.87
N GLU A 940 -42.07 20.11 21.03
CA GLU A 940 -43.31 20.24 20.29
C GLU A 940 -43.33 19.25 19.14
N LEU A 941 -44.37 18.44 19.06
CA LEU A 941 -44.61 17.45 18.02
C LEU A 941 -45.17 18.13 16.76
N SER A 942 -44.29 18.43 15.78
CA SER A 942 -44.73 18.85 14.47
C SER A 942 -45.25 17.64 13.64
N GLU A 943 -45.91 17.90 12.52
CA GLU A 943 -46.37 16.82 11.60
C GLU A 943 -45.18 16.02 11.08
N ASP A 944 -44.02 16.62 10.85
CA ASP A 944 -42.82 15.96 10.37
C ASP A 944 -42.18 15.01 11.40
N GLU A 945 -42.20 15.42 12.72
CA GLU A 945 -41.71 14.55 13.80
C GLU A 945 -42.69 13.39 14.07
N VAL A 946 -43.99 13.61 13.93
CA VAL A 946 -45.01 12.55 14.01
C VAL A 946 -44.78 11.54 12.89
N GLU A 947 -44.53 11.98 11.64
CA GLU A 947 -44.26 11.10 10.52
C GLU A 947 -42.93 10.35 10.70
N THR A 948 -41.90 11.00 11.28
CA THR A 948 -40.64 10.37 11.65
C THR A 948 -40.84 9.26 12.67
N LEU A 949 -41.59 9.50 13.74
CA LEU A 949 -41.93 8.51 14.76
C LEU A 949 -42.78 7.37 14.18
N ARG A 950 -43.74 7.69 13.31
CA ARG A 950 -44.53 6.70 12.58
C ARG A 950 -43.69 5.80 11.69
N SER A 951 -42.62 6.31 11.10
CA SER A 951 -41.70 5.49 10.30
C SER A 951 -41.00 4.38 11.08
N PHE A 952 -41.04 4.40 12.42
CA PHE A 952 -40.54 3.32 13.29
C PHE A 952 -41.51 2.14 13.43
N GLU A 953 -42.70 2.25 12.89
CA GLU A 953 -43.71 1.18 12.90
C GLU A 953 -43.26 -0.09 12.18
N ILE A 954 -42.33 0.01 11.23
CA ILE A 954 -41.67 -1.14 10.58
C ILE A 954 -40.96 -2.07 11.56
N PHE A 955 -40.61 -1.58 12.75
CA PHE A 955 -39.99 -2.36 13.83
C PHE A 955 -40.99 -2.90 14.85
N LYS A 956 -42.30 -2.97 14.51
CA LYS A 956 -43.39 -3.48 15.37
C LYS A 956 -43.06 -4.93 15.78
N GLY A 957 -42.83 -5.14 17.09
CA GLY A 957 -42.42 -6.43 17.67
C GLY A 957 -40.96 -6.50 18.13
N GLU A 958 -40.05 -5.65 17.60
CA GLU A 958 -38.67 -5.50 18.04
C GLU A 958 -38.45 -4.24 18.88
N MET A 959 -39.37 -3.25 18.78
CA MET A 959 -39.29 -1.97 19.49
C MET A 959 -40.60 -1.70 20.22
N SER A 960 -40.52 -1.20 21.44
CA SER A 960 -41.64 -0.60 22.17
C SER A 960 -41.27 0.82 22.56
N PHE A 961 -42.28 1.72 22.57
CA PHE A 961 -42.07 3.09 22.98
C PHE A 961 -43.12 3.60 23.93
N LYS A 962 -42.78 4.62 24.69
CA LYS A 962 -43.70 5.29 25.61
C LYS A 962 -43.40 6.81 25.62
N ALA A 963 -44.37 7.61 25.28
CA ALA A 963 -44.29 9.07 25.31
C ALA A 963 -45.18 9.68 26.36
N LYS A 964 -44.65 10.65 27.10
CA LYS A 964 -45.45 11.47 28.03
C LYS A 964 -45.65 12.84 27.38
N LEU A 965 -46.90 13.17 27.08
CA LEU A 965 -47.31 14.40 26.40
C LEU A 965 -48.00 15.36 27.34
N ARG A 966 -47.74 16.67 27.17
CA ARG A 966 -48.51 17.77 27.77
C ARG A 966 -49.34 18.42 26.68
N LYS A 967 -50.66 18.45 26.84
CA LYS A 967 -51.53 19.22 25.96
C LYS A 967 -51.58 20.66 26.45
N GLU A 968 -51.22 21.63 25.62
CA GLU A 968 -51.67 23.01 25.85
C GLU A 968 -53.13 23.11 25.50
N SER A 969 -53.92 23.55 26.46
CA SER A 969 -55.38 23.69 26.36
C SER A 969 -55.80 24.94 25.61
#